data_196489694e1b84f0f651a48ca98fded0
#
_entry.id   196489694e1b84f0f651a48ca98fded0
#
_cell.length_a   1.000
_cell.length_b   1.000
_cell.length_c   1.000
_cell.angle_alpha   90.00
_cell.angle_beta   90.00
_cell.angle_gamma   90.00
#
_symmetry.space_group_name_H-M   'P 1'
#
loop_
_entity.id
_entity.type
_entity.pdbx_description
1 polymer ?
#
loop_
_entity_poly.entity_id
_entity_poly.type
_entity_poly.pdbx_seq_one_letter_code
_entity_poly.pdbx_strand_id
1 'polypeptide(L)'
;MPRLPALLLLLPLLAAARAAETPAPAVPLAPVRVTADLWGTDLDRIPASVTLLDAPALAAGAVRHFGDLVDQIPGLTWTGGTSRPRHLQLRGVGENSQYEGETPDSAVRFLVDDFDFTGLGGVAGTFDVDQVEVLRGPQAGAFGANAAGGLVRLVTTAPSARWSGRLEGTAGSDGLRAIGLAFGGALVPGTAPGRPAFRLSLHRHTDDGFRRNVTLGRATNARDETTGRLRLATTLASGWRLEGGLLHARLRNGFDEFALDNNGERTFSDQPGRDEQDSRGASFRAVSPGPGLRLTAVTQVTRTTSRYSYDDDWTAASYEGVSDLARRRTAFSQELRLDTPAAAAPGAARWTLGAWAGRSDETSAYTNTDPDNLRGLRTEYRGDNGALFGQAGWELVPGTRLTAGLRAERVETNGRGVRTRFRRARGTFDPVVTFAPAFADTLAGGRLVLEQDLGAGRLGFLSLTRGYKGGGINVDARISPPEDPLTYGTEDLWNLEAGLRGQAFAGRLRGEATAFLLDRRRVQVRDSAGFGGNYRFFTANGDTARVAGVEAAATWVLARAWSVQASGFLQDSDLARFRLASGLPAGGRRLANTPRHGHSLALRHGAGPGWFGRLEHTGRAAQFDSNNHDEARRAFGVWNATLGYATPYWTLTLWTRNLTDAAYDKRVFFFGNEDPDYEPRRYTSRADPRQAGVTLSRSF
;
A
#
# COMPACT_ATOMS: atom_id res chain seq x y z
N MET A 1 -35.69 9.23 -7.47
CA MET A 1 -35.42 8.92 -6.06
C MET A 1 -34.93 7.49 -5.99
N PRO A 2 -33.62 7.22 -5.86
CA PRO A 2 -33.14 5.87 -5.67
C PRO A 2 -33.09 5.55 -4.17
N ARG A 3 -33.55 4.37 -3.86
CA ARG A 3 -33.69 3.78 -2.52
C ARG A 3 -32.33 3.64 -1.83
N LEU A 4 -32.21 4.20 -0.62
CA LEU A 4 -31.09 3.92 0.31
C LEU A 4 -31.09 2.43 0.66
N PRO A 5 -30.01 1.69 0.45
CA PRO A 5 -29.93 0.33 0.93
C PRO A 5 -29.20 0.25 2.26
N ALA A 6 -29.88 -0.35 3.22
CA ALA A 6 -29.36 -1.31 4.21
C ALA A 6 -28.38 -0.86 5.32
N LEU A 7 -28.12 0.41 5.58
CA LEU A 7 -27.37 0.81 6.78
C LEU A 7 -28.26 0.99 8.03
N LEU A 8 -29.58 0.89 7.88
CA LEU A 8 -30.57 1.05 8.97
C LEU A 8 -31.04 -0.28 9.60
N LEU A 9 -30.51 -1.44 9.17
CA LEU A 9 -30.92 -2.76 9.65
C LEU A 9 -30.17 -3.25 10.91
N LEU A 10 -29.27 -2.45 11.47
CA LEU A 10 -28.58 -2.82 12.73
C LEU A 10 -29.28 -2.35 14.02
N LEU A 11 -30.37 -1.63 13.92
CA LEU A 11 -31.12 -1.10 15.09
C LEU A 11 -32.18 -2.04 15.73
N PRO A 12 -32.79 -3.05 15.08
CA PRO A 12 -33.79 -3.89 15.79
C PRO A 12 -33.26 -5.12 16.52
N LEU A 13 -31.95 -5.41 16.49
CA LEU A 13 -31.38 -6.56 17.22
C LEU A 13 -31.07 -6.27 18.71
N LEU A 14 -31.34 -5.06 19.17
CA LEU A 14 -31.09 -4.61 20.54
C LEU A 14 -32.21 -4.94 21.56
N ALA A 15 -33.30 -5.57 21.15
CA ALA A 15 -34.48 -5.76 22.02
C ALA A 15 -34.63 -7.15 22.63
N ALA A 16 -33.80 -8.14 22.32
CA ALA A 16 -34.04 -9.53 22.70
C ALA A 16 -32.99 -10.20 23.63
N ALA A 17 -32.07 -9.47 24.25
CA ALA A 17 -31.08 -10.06 25.17
C ALA A 17 -31.18 -9.44 26.58
N ARG A 18 -32.24 -9.70 27.28
CA ARG A 18 -32.34 -9.53 28.72
C ARG A 18 -32.34 -10.89 29.39
N ALA A 19 -31.16 -11.45 29.62
CA ALA A 19 -30.92 -12.41 30.67
C ALA A 19 -29.68 -11.93 31.44
N ALA A 20 -29.86 -11.70 32.72
CA ALA A 20 -28.90 -11.14 33.62
C ALA A 20 -27.74 -12.14 33.89
N GLU A 21 -26.65 -12.01 33.19
CA GLU A 21 -25.35 -12.47 33.67
C GLU A 21 -24.56 -11.28 34.16
N THR A 22 -24.03 -11.34 35.38
CA THR A 22 -23.10 -10.33 35.93
C THR A 22 -21.99 -10.07 34.91
N PRO A 23 -21.75 -8.84 34.45
CA PRO A 23 -20.75 -8.60 33.42
C PRO A 23 -19.38 -8.96 33.98
N ALA A 24 -18.76 -10.01 33.42
CA ALA A 24 -17.36 -10.28 33.64
C ALA A 24 -16.55 -9.01 33.29
N PRO A 25 -15.49 -8.66 34.06
CA PRO A 25 -14.71 -7.45 33.79
C PRO A 25 -14.22 -7.48 32.34
N ALA A 26 -14.51 -6.41 31.61
CA ALA A 26 -14.04 -6.22 30.25
C ALA A 26 -12.51 -6.29 30.27
N VAL A 27 -11.91 -7.17 29.45
CA VAL A 27 -10.48 -7.10 29.21
C VAL A 27 -10.26 -5.86 28.35
N PRO A 28 -9.62 -4.79 28.88
CA PRO A 28 -9.36 -3.60 28.10
C PRO A 28 -8.49 -4.00 26.90
N LEU A 29 -8.84 -3.49 25.70
CA LEU A 29 -7.97 -3.64 24.54
C LEU A 29 -6.64 -2.93 24.86
N ALA A 30 -5.53 -3.63 24.68
CA ALA A 30 -4.21 -3.08 24.95
C ALA A 30 -4.00 -1.77 24.17
N PRO A 31 -3.33 -0.76 24.75
CA PRO A 31 -2.97 0.46 24.03
C PRO A 31 -2.06 0.08 22.86
N VAL A 32 -2.40 0.54 21.66
CA VAL A 32 -1.65 0.32 20.45
C VAL A 32 -1.13 1.66 19.96
N ARG A 33 0.17 1.74 19.69
CA ARG A 33 0.83 2.97 19.26
C ARG A 33 0.97 3.01 17.74
N VAL A 34 0.57 4.12 17.13
CA VAL A 34 0.80 4.41 15.73
C VAL A 34 2.20 5.00 15.58
N THR A 35 3.07 4.29 14.86
CA THR A 35 4.47 4.68 14.67
C THR A 35 4.68 5.53 13.43
N ALA A 36 3.69 5.59 12.55
CA ALA A 36 3.67 6.45 11.37
C ALA A 36 3.26 7.90 11.69
N ASP A 37 3.06 8.27 12.96
CA ASP A 37 2.93 9.66 13.40
C ASP A 37 4.28 10.17 13.93
N LEU A 38 4.61 11.45 13.70
CA LEU A 38 5.89 12.04 14.13
C LEU A 38 6.12 11.92 15.64
N TRP A 39 5.06 11.88 16.43
CA TRP A 39 5.13 11.78 17.90
C TRP A 39 4.92 10.38 18.44
N GLY A 40 4.57 9.40 17.61
CA GLY A 40 4.26 8.04 18.03
C GLY A 40 3.06 8.03 18.97
N THR A 41 1.92 8.53 18.49
CA THR A 41 0.70 8.73 19.28
C THR A 41 -0.05 7.41 19.45
N ASP A 42 -0.68 7.20 20.59
CA ASP A 42 -1.55 6.06 20.82
C ASP A 42 -2.76 6.10 19.87
N LEU A 43 -3.19 4.94 19.37
CA LEU A 43 -4.26 4.83 18.39
C LEU A 43 -5.54 5.58 18.82
N ASP A 44 -5.88 5.54 20.11
CA ASP A 44 -7.09 6.19 20.62
C ASP A 44 -6.99 7.72 20.68
N ARG A 45 -5.80 8.28 20.44
CA ARG A 45 -5.52 9.72 20.54
C ARG A 45 -4.95 10.33 19.27
N ILE A 46 -4.86 9.58 18.16
CA ILE A 46 -4.38 10.13 16.91
C ILE A 46 -5.51 10.85 16.15
N PRO A 47 -5.36 12.16 15.84
CA PRO A 47 -6.38 12.94 15.15
C PRO A 47 -6.25 12.77 13.62
N ALA A 48 -6.43 11.55 13.14
CA ALA A 48 -6.33 11.20 11.74
C ALA A 48 -7.11 9.92 11.45
N SER A 49 -7.49 9.69 10.21
CA SER A 49 -8.09 8.44 9.74
C SER A 49 -7.01 7.37 9.60
N VAL A 50 -7.02 6.35 10.46
CA VAL A 50 -5.98 5.30 10.53
C VAL A 50 -6.60 3.93 10.62
N THR A 51 -6.14 3.00 9.79
CA THR A 51 -6.36 1.56 10.00
C THR A 51 -5.09 0.95 10.58
N LEU A 52 -5.23 0.23 11.67
CA LEU A 52 -4.16 -0.52 12.30
C LEU A 52 -4.58 -1.98 12.44
N LEU A 53 -3.75 -2.88 11.91
CA LEU A 53 -3.92 -4.34 12.02
C LEU A 53 -2.71 -4.90 12.74
N ASP A 54 -2.92 -5.41 13.94
CA ASP A 54 -1.88 -6.03 14.79
C ASP A 54 -1.60 -7.48 14.41
N ALA A 55 -0.53 -8.05 14.95
CA ALA A 55 -0.13 -9.44 14.68
C ALA A 55 -1.24 -10.48 14.96
N PRO A 56 -2.04 -10.38 16.04
CA PRO A 56 -3.21 -11.23 16.25
C PRO A 56 -4.27 -11.10 15.13
N ALA A 57 -4.52 -9.91 14.63
CA ALA A 57 -5.48 -9.69 13.52
C ALA A 57 -4.96 -10.27 12.21
N LEU A 58 -3.66 -10.08 11.91
CA LEU A 58 -2.99 -10.65 10.74
C LEU A 58 -3.02 -12.19 10.77
N ALA A 59 -2.72 -12.79 11.91
CA ALA A 59 -2.75 -14.23 12.08
C ALA A 59 -4.17 -14.81 11.97
N ALA A 60 -5.17 -14.16 12.60
CA ALA A 60 -6.56 -14.57 12.54
C ALA A 60 -7.15 -14.45 11.11
N GLY A 61 -6.66 -13.52 10.29
CA GLY A 61 -7.02 -13.40 8.89
C GLY A 61 -6.22 -14.30 7.94
N ALA A 62 -5.29 -15.10 8.44
CA ALA A 62 -4.34 -15.89 7.65
C ALA A 62 -3.62 -15.02 6.58
N VAL A 63 -3.29 -13.78 6.94
CA VAL A 63 -2.66 -12.79 6.05
C VAL A 63 -1.20 -13.14 5.84
N ARG A 64 -0.75 -13.27 4.59
CA ARG A 64 0.62 -13.63 4.24
C ARG A 64 1.37 -12.51 3.50
N HIS A 65 0.62 -11.64 2.83
CA HIS A 65 1.14 -10.50 2.12
C HIS A 65 0.20 -9.31 2.30
N PHE A 66 0.72 -8.08 2.24
CA PHE A 66 -0.11 -6.87 2.32
C PHE A 66 -1.23 -6.87 1.27
N GLY A 67 -1.00 -7.46 0.09
CA GLY A 67 -2.02 -7.63 -0.94
C GLY A 67 -3.30 -8.33 -0.47
N ASP A 68 -3.20 -9.19 0.54
CA ASP A 68 -4.35 -9.88 1.14
C ASP A 68 -5.26 -8.93 1.96
N LEU A 69 -4.75 -7.74 2.30
CA LEU A 69 -5.44 -6.74 3.13
C LEU A 69 -6.12 -5.63 2.32
N VAL A 70 -5.81 -5.49 1.04
CA VAL A 70 -6.26 -4.35 0.25
C VAL A 70 -7.78 -4.19 0.28
N ASP A 71 -8.52 -5.30 0.21
CA ASP A 71 -9.98 -5.28 0.22
C ASP A 71 -10.60 -5.07 1.62
N GLN A 72 -9.82 -5.20 2.69
CA GLN A 72 -10.25 -5.00 4.07
C GLN A 72 -10.06 -3.56 4.57
N ILE A 73 -9.23 -2.77 3.87
CA ILE A 73 -8.88 -1.40 4.29
C ILE A 73 -9.78 -0.40 3.57
N PRO A 74 -10.54 0.43 4.31
CA PRO A 74 -11.41 1.43 3.72
C PRO A 74 -10.69 2.36 2.74
N GLY A 75 -11.26 2.55 1.55
CA GLY A 75 -10.75 3.47 0.54
C GLY A 75 -9.43 3.08 -0.13
N LEU A 76 -8.82 1.92 0.21
CA LEU A 76 -7.62 1.42 -0.43
C LEU A 76 -7.97 0.61 -1.67
N THR A 77 -7.34 0.92 -2.78
CA THR A 77 -7.37 0.16 -4.04
C THR A 77 -5.97 0.02 -4.61
N TRP A 78 -5.80 -0.79 -5.63
CA TRP A 78 -4.55 -0.90 -6.36
C TRP A 78 -4.80 -1.12 -7.85
N THR A 79 -3.82 -0.75 -8.66
CA THR A 79 -3.84 -0.84 -10.10
C THR A 79 -2.57 -1.53 -10.61
N GLY A 80 -2.49 -1.75 -11.91
CA GLY A 80 -1.33 -2.30 -12.57
C GLY A 80 -1.41 -3.80 -12.85
N GLY A 81 -0.49 -4.26 -13.67
CA GLY A 81 -0.39 -5.61 -14.18
C GLY A 81 0.73 -6.41 -13.50
N THR A 82 0.90 -6.34 -12.19
CA THR A 82 1.95 -7.05 -11.46
C THR A 82 1.39 -8.19 -10.61
N SER A 83 2.20 -9.20 -10.30
CA SER A 83 1.82 -10.35 -9.47
C SER A 83 1.50 -9.97 -8.02
N ARG A 84 2.03 -8.83 -7.55
CA ARG A 84 1.79 -8.25 -6.22
C ARG A 84 1.45 -6.77 -6.34
N PRO A 85 0.61 -6.20 -5.43
CA PRO A 85 0.26 -4.77 -5.46
C PRO A 85 1.50 -3.87 -5.33
N ARG A 86 1.70 -2.96 -6.28
CA ARG A 86 2.75 -1.94 -6.27
C ARG A 86 2.19 -0.54 -6.34
N HIS A 87 1.16 -0.32 -7.14
CA HIS A 87 0.54 0.97 -7.40
C HIS A 87 -0.73 1.10 -6.56
N LEU A 88 -0.62 1.77 -5.43
CA LEU A 88 -1.70 1.91 -4.45
C LEU A 88 -2.43 3.24 -4.64
N GLN A 89 -3.72 3.22 -4.33
CA GLN A 89 -4.56 4.42 -4.26
C GLN A 89 -5.32 4.44 -2.94
N LEU A 90 -5.42 5.61 -2.33
CA LEU A 90 -6.23 5.90 -1.16
C LEU A 90 -7.16 7.09 -1.46
N ARG A 91 -8.46 6.92 -1.27
CA ARG A 91 -9.47 7.96 -1.57
C ARG A 91 -9.35 8.52 -3.01
N GLY A 92 -9.01 7.64 -3.98
CA GLY A 92 -8.80 8.05 -5.37
C GLY A 92 -7.51 8.83 -5.66
N VAL A 93 -6.60 8.94 -4.69
CA VAL A 93 -5.26 9.52 -4.88
C VAL A 93 -4.24 8.40 -4.96
N GLY A 94 -3.51 8.32 -6.06
CA GLY A 94 -2.53 7.25 -6.29
C GLY A 94 -2.10 7.21 -7.75
N GLU A 95 -1.52 6.10 -8.15
CA GLU A 95 -1.14 5.82 -9.52
C GLU A 95 -2.30 5.17 -10.28
N ASN A 96 -2.39 5.45 -11.60
CA ASN A 96 -3.30 4.78 -12.51
C ASN A 96 -2.56 3.90 -13.52
N SER A 97 -1.36 3.44 -13.18
CA SER A 97 -0.54 2.58 -14.02
C SER A 97 -1.24 1.26 -14.34
N GLN A 98 -1.16 0.84 -15.59
CA GLN A 98 -1.78 -0.40 -16.09
C GLN A 98 -0.76 -1.54 -16.18
N TYR A 99 0.51 -1.23 -16.43
CA TYR A 99 1.62 -2.18 -16.52
C TYR A 99 2.92 -1.56 -15.98
N GLU A 100 3.96 -2.34 -15.80
CA GLU A 100 5.29 -1.84 -15.50
C GLU A 100 5.94 -1.25 -16.77
N GLY A 101 6.70 -0.18 -16.61
CA GLY A 101 7.30 0.57 -17.72
C GLY A 101 6.67 1.93 -17.93
N GLU A 102 5.58 2.22 -17.23
CA GLU A 102 5.01 3.54 -17.14
C GLU A 102 5.79 4.39 -16.13
N THR A 103 5.74 5.71 -16.31
CA THR A 103 6.39 6.66 -15.40
C THR A 103 5.87 6.48 -13.98
N PRO A 104 6.73 6.25 -12.98
CA PRO A 104 6.30 6.14 -11.60
C PRO A 104 5.83 7.50 -11.08
N ASP A 105 4.58 7.56 -10.64
CA ASP A 105 3.94 8.74 -10.07
C ASP A 105 3.31 8.45 -8.70
N SER A 106 4.00 7.67 -7.88
CA SER A 106 3.50 7.17 -6.60
C SER A 106 3.04 8.28 -5.67
N ALA A 107 1.85 8.10 -5.08
CA ALA A 107 1.25 9.04 -4.15
C ALA A 107 0.85 8.42 -2.82
N VAL A 108 1.02 7.11 -2.67
CA VAL A 108 0.87 6.39 -1.40
C VAL A 108 2.24 5.84 -1.02
N ARG A 109 2.81 6.39 0.05
CA ARG A 109 4.12 5.97 0.54
C ARG A 109 4.03 4.58 1.14
N PHE A 110 5.00 3.72 0.85
CA PHE A 110 5.06 2.36 1.35
C PHE A 110 6.36 2.09 2.10
N LEU A 111 6.25 1.84 3.40
CA LEU A 111 7.40 1.64 4.29
C LEU A 111 7.38 0.22 4.89
N VAL A 112 8.56 -0.36 5.01
CA VAL A 112 8.82 -1.52 5.88
C VAL A 112 9.85 -1.08 6.93
N ASP A 113 9.42 -0.93 8.17
CA ASP A 113 10.19 -0.24 9.23
C ASP A 113 10.63 1.17 8.77
N ASP A 114 11.94 1.38 8.59
CA ASP A 114 12.52 2.63 8.10
C ASP A 114 12.82 2.60 6.58
N PHE A 115 12.62 1.45 5.91
CA PHE A 115 12.90 1.31 4.48
C PHE A 115 11.76 1.84 3.62
N ASP A 116 12.07 2.69 2.65
CA ASP A 116 11.12 3.19 1.66
C ASP A 116 11.12 2.29 0.41
N PHE A 117 9.99 1.61 0.21
CA PHE A 117 9.71 0.76 -0.96
C PHE A 117 8.53 1.27 -1.78
N THR A 118 8.28 2.57 -1.76
CA THR A 118 7.21 3.20 -2.56
C THR A 118 7.34 2.83 -4.04
N GLY A 119 6.25 2.32 -4.62
CA GLY A 119 6.23 1.78 -5.99
C GLY A 119 6.91 0.41 -6.17
N LEU A 120 7.31 -0.25 -5.08
CA LEU A 120 8.02 -1.54 -5.09
C LEU A 120 7.35 -2.60 -4.19
N GLY A 121 6.07 -2.52 -3.96
CA GLY A 121 5.27 -3.26 -2.96
C GLY A 121 5.45 -4.78 -2.82
N GLY A 122 6.22 -5.45 -3.69
CA GLY A 122 6.47 -6.90 -3.61
C GLY A 122 7.20 -7.37 -2.33
N VAL A 123 7.84 -6.45 -1.57
CA VAL A 123 8.54 -6.74 -0.30
C VAL A 123 7.62 -6.85 0.92
N ALA A 124 6.32 -6.87 0.71
CA ALA A 124 5.27 -6.71 1.72
C ALA A 124 4.80 -8.01 2.39
N GLY A 125 5.66 -9.01 2.55
CA GLY A 125 5.36 -10.23 3.32
C GLY A 125 5.12 -9.95 4.80
N THR A 126 4.09 -10.57 5.39
CA THR A 126 3.63 -10.27 6.76
C THR A 126 4.14 -11.22 7.84
N PHE A 127 5.00 -12.19 7.50
CA PHE A 127 5.62 -13.05 8.53
C PHE A 127 6.50 -12.23 9.46
N ASP A 128 6.34 -12.40 10.78
CA ASP A 128 7.05 -11.65 11.84
C ASP A 128 6.87 -10.11 11.74
N VAL A 129 5.65 -9.68 11.38
CA VAL A 129 5.19 -8.29 11.40
C VAL A 129 4.29 -8.09 12.61
N ASP A 130 4.59 -7.08 13.43
CA ASP A 130 3.81 -6.75 14.63
C ASP A 130 2.55 -5.98 14.28
N GLN A 131 2.64 -5.07 13.30
CA GLN A 131 1.47 -4.30 12.87
C GLN A 131 1.61 -3.76 11.44
N VAL A 132 0.46 -3.56 10.80
CA VAL A 132 0.30 -2.83 9.54
C VAL A 132 -0.48 -1.57 9.83
N GLU A 133 0.09 -0.43 9.51
CA GLU A 133 -0.50 0.89 9.69
C GLU A 133 -0.85 1.49 8.32
N VAL A 134 -2.07 2.00 8.18
CA VAL A 134 -2.49 2.72 6.97
C VAL A 134 -3.11 4.06 7.37
N LEU A 135 -2.40 5.15 7.09
CA LEU A 135 -2.87 6.52 7.29
C LEU A 135 -3.48 7.01 5.98
N ARG A 136 -4.73 7.44 6.03
CA ARG A 136 -5.48 7.92 4.88
C ARG A 136 -5.46 9.44 4.78
N GLY A 137 -5.51 9.94 3.56
CA GLY A 137 -5.41 11.38 3.28
C GLY A 137 -3.97 11.90 3.27
N PRO A 138 -3.75 13.14 2.85
CA PRO A 138 -2.42 13.70 2.63
C PRO A 138 -1.55 13.69 3.90
N GLN A 139 -0.39 13.02 3.82
CA GLN A 139 0.65 12.99 4.85
C GLN A 139 1.90 13.79 4.41
N ALA A 140 1.77 14.63 3.38
CA ALA A 140 2.89 15.35 2.79
C ALA A 140 3.64 16.24 3.79
N GLY A 141 2.94 16.79 4.80
CA GLY A 141 3.57 17.60 5.85
C GLY A 141 4.62 16.85 6.68
N ALA A 142 4.46 15.54 6.88
CA ALA A 142 5.42 14.71 7.60
C ALA A 142 6.32 13.90 6.66
N PHE A 143 5.77 13.37 5.55
CA PHE A 143 6.42 12.36 4.72
C PHE A 143 6.73 12.80 3.30
N GLY A 144 6.36 14.03 2.88
CA GLY A 144 6.73 14.61 1.59
C GLY A 144 5.85 14.19 0.42
N ALA A 145 6.34 14.46 -0.80
CA ALA A 145 5.59 14.39 -2.05
C ALA A 145 4.94 13.04 -2.34
N ASN A 146 5.56 11.93 -1.95
CA ASN A 146 5.06 10.58 -2.21
C ASN A 146 3.98 10.11 -1.23
N ALA A 147 3.52 10.97 -0.34
CA ALA A 147 2.48 10.66 0.67
C ALA A 147 1.21 11.53 0.47
N ALA A 148 0.91 11.92 -0.76
CA ALA A 148 -0.25 12.73 -1.10
C ALA A 148 -1.59 12.03 -0.86
N GLY A 149 -1.68 10.72 -1.11
CA GLY A 149 -2.86 9.89 -0.85
C GLY A 149 -2.87 9.28 0.54
N GLY A 150 -1.69 9.09 1.12
CA GLY A 150 -1.53 8.44 2.41
C GLY A 150 -0.23 7.69 2.57
N LEU A 151 -0.19 6.85 3.60
CA LEU A 151 0.97 6.07 3.99
C LEU A 151 0.56 4.66 4.38
N VAL A 152 1.29 3.66 3.92
CA VAL A 152 1.27 2.27 4.40
C VAL A 152 2.60 1.98 5.08
N ARG A 153 2.55 1.43 6.29
CA ARG A 153 3.75 1.02 7.02
C ARG A 153 3.58 -0.37 7.61
N LEU A 154 4.52 -1.24 7.31
CA LEU A 154 4.69 -2.52 7.99
C LEU A 154 5.75 -2.33 9.10
N VAL A 155 5.37 -2.62 10.33
CA VAL A 155 6.27 -2.58 11.49
C VAL A 155 6.62 -4.01 11.85
N THR A 156 7.89 -4.37 11.74
CA THR A 156 8.35 -5.73 12.04
C THR A 156 8.66 -5.89 13.52
N THR A 157 8.67 -7.15 14.00
CA THR A 157 8.94 -7.44 15.41
C THR A 157 10.28 -6.88 15.86
N ALA A 158 10.24 -6.09 16.92
CA ALA A 158 11.42 -5.41 17.44
C ALA A 158 12.35 -6.39 18.20
N PRO A 159 13.68 -6.14 18.20
CA PRO A 159 14.61 -6.83 19.08
C PRO A 159 14.25 -6.67 20.55
N SER A 160 14.36 -7.74 21.31
CA SER A 160 14.07 -7.79 22.74
C SER A 160 15.19 -8.56 23.46
N ALA A 161 15.51 -8.18 24.69
CA ALA A 161 16.48 -8.91 25.49
C ALA A 161 15.96 -10.30 25.93
N ARG A 162 14.65 -10.53 25.91
CA ARG A 162 14.02 -11.82 26.18
C ARG A 162 14.12 -12.69 24.94
N TRP A 163 14.64 -13.90 25.10
CA TRP A 163 14.62 -14.89 24.02
C TRP A 163 13.20 -15.29 23.66
N SER A 164 12.91 -15.26 22.39
CA SER A 164 11.64 -15.68 21.82
C SER A 164 11.81 -16.11 20.39
N GLY A 165 10.96 -17.01 19.92
CA GLY A 165 10.98 -17.45 18.54
C GLY A 165 9.65 -17.98 18.06
N ARG A 166 9.54 -18.11 16.73
CA ARG A 166 8.39 -18.69 16.04
C ARG A 166 8.86 -19.50 14.85
N LEU A 167 8.40 -20.73 14.75
CA LEU A 167 8.50 -21.57 13.56
C LEU A 167 7.09 -21.74 12.98
N GLU A 168 6.94 -21.59 11.67
CA GLU A 168 5.66 -21.70 10.99
C GLU A 168 5.80 -22.50 9.71
N GLY A 169 4.84 -23.39 9.45
CA GLY A 169 4.68 -24.12 8.20
C GLY A 169 3.26 -23.98 7.68
N THR A 170 3.09 -23.73 6.40
CA THR A 170 1.79 -23.61 5.72
C THR A 170 1.77 -24.51 4.48
N ALA A 171 0.63 -25.18 4.25
CA ALA A 171 0.31 -25.88 3.01
C ALA A 171 -1.12 -25.55 2.59
N GLY A 172 -1.39 -25.47 1.28
CA GLY A 172 -2.73 -25.12 0.78
C GLY A 172 -2.94 -25.42 -0.69
N SER A 173 -4.05 -24.88 -1.21
CA SER A 173 -4.45 -24.98 -2.62
C SER A 173 -3.34 -24.47 -3.55
N ASP A 174 -3.40 -24.87 -4.81
CA ASP A 174 -2.51 -24.43 -5.88
C ASP A 174 -1.03 -24.70 -5.56
N GLY A 175 -0.73 -25.84 -4.90
CA GLY A 175 0.64 -26.20 -4.54
C GLY A 175 1.28 -25.31 -3.48
N LEU A 176 0.50 -24.46 -2.78
CA LEU A 176 1.01 -23.53 -1.79
C LEU A 176 1.78 -24.21 -0.68
N ARG A 177 3.00 -23.74 -0.45
CA ARG A 177 3.88 -24.13 0.66
C ARG A 177 4.60 -22.89 1.17
N ALA A 178 4.60 -22.72 2.49
CA ALA A 178 5.40 -21.68 3.10
C ALA A 178 6.07 -22.17 4.38
N ILE A 179 7.25 -21.64 4.64
CA ILE A 179 7.99 -21.89 5.88
C ILE A 179 8.53 -20.56 6.40
N GLY A 180 8.38 -20.35 7.70
CA GLY A 180 8.88 -19.16 8.39
C GLY A 180 9.61 -19.54 9.68
N LEU A 181 10.75 -18.88 9.91
CA LEU A 181 11.54 -18.96 11.14
C LEU A 181 11.85 -17.55 11.61
N ALA A 182 11.47 -17.23 12.84
CA ALA A 182 11.87 -15.98 13.47
C ALA A 182 12.39 -16.28 14.88
N PHE A 183 13.49 -15.67 15.28
CA PHE A 183 14.01 -15.78 16.66
C PHE A 183 14.88 -14.57 17.01
N GLY A 184 14.97 -14.32 18.29
CA GLY A 184 15.78 -13.20 18.80
C GLY A 184 15.91 -13.25 20.31
N GLY A 185 16.83 -12.42 20.82
CA GLY A 185 17.17 -12.33 22.22
C GLY A 185 18.34 -11.41 22.46
N ALA A 186 18.83 -11.38 23.70
CA ALA A 186 20.04 -10.65 24.04
C ALA A 186 21.27 -11.34 23.43
N LEU A 187 22.19 -10.55 22.85
CA LEU A 187 23.46 -11.03 22.31
C LEU A 187 24.50 -11.35 23.40
N VAL A 188 24.36 -10.70 24.55
CA VAL A 188 25.24 -10.91 25.71
C VAL A 188 24.44 -11.30 26.95
N PRO A 189 24.90 -12.24 27.77
CA PRO A 189 24.27 -12.61 29.05
C PRO A 189 24.17 -11.42 30.01
N GLY A 190 23.29 -11.50 31.02
CA GLY A 190 23.13 -10.51 32.07
C GLY A 190 21.73 -9.92 32.17
N THR A 191 21.53 -9.01 33.11
CA THR A 191 20.24 -8.35 33.39
C THR A 191 20.27 -6.83 33.16
N ALA A 192 21.41 -6.28 32.77
CA ALA A 192 21.57 -4.85 32.54
C ALA A 192 20.57 -4.31 31.50
N PRO A 193 19.90 -3.21 31.74
CA PRO A 193 19.05 -2.55 30.76
C PRO A 193 19.82 -2.15 29.51
N GLY A 194 19.17 -2.16 28.34
CA GLY A 194 19.76 -1.68 27.10
C GLY A 194 20.79 -2.60 26.45
N ARG A 195 20.91 -3.85 26.89
CA ARG A 195 21.81 -4.84 26.28
C ARG A 195 21.58 -4.97 24.78
N PRO A 196 22.64 -5.23 23.98
CA PRO A 196 22.46 -5.55 22.58
C PRO A 196 21.53 -6.75 22.40
N ALA A 197 20.50 -6.56 21.60
CA ALA A 197 19.52 -7.56 21.27
C ALA A 197 19.34 -7.64 19.76
N PHE A 198 18.89 -8.80 19.27
CA PHE A 198 18.63 -9.01 17.85
C PHE A 198 17.26 -9.67 17.63
N ARG A 199 16.76 -9.53 16.39
CA ARG A 199 15.65 -10.31 15.83
C ARG A 199 16.03 -10.71 14.41
N LEU A 200 16.06 -12.01 14.12
CA LEU A 200 16.20 -12.58 12.78
C LEU A 200 14.88 -13.18 12.35
N SER A 201 14.47 -12.90 11.12
CA SER A 201 13.28 -13.45 10.51
C SER A 201 13.58 -13.92 9.09
N LEU A 202 13.22 -15.15 8.76
CA LEU A 202 13.37 -15.77 7.45
C LEU A 202 12.03 -16.39 7.04
N HIS A 203 11.59 -16.13 5.82
CA HIS A 203 10.33 -16.68 5.31
C HIS A 203 10.48 -17.01 3.82
N ARG A 204 9.95 -18.16 3.41
CA ARG A 204 9.79 -18.52 2.01
C ARG A 204 8.35 -18.96 1.74
N HIS A 205 7.80 -18.50 0.65
CA HIS A 205 6.47 -18.84 0.14
C HIS A 205 6.61 -19.29 -1.31
N THR A 206 5.95 -20.39 -1.66
CA THR A 206 5.83 -20.88 -3.03
C THR A 206 4.40 -21.30 -3.31
N ASP A 207 3.89 -21.03 -4.50
CA ASP A 207 2.66 -21.59 -5.05
C ASP A 207 2.75 -21.68 -6.58
N ASP A 208 1.91 -22.53 -7.17
CA ASP A 208 1.87 -22.72 -8.63
C ASP A 208 0.96 -21.69 -9.33
N GLY A 209 0.14 -20.93 -8.55
CA GLY A 209 -0.96 -20.13 -9.08
C GLY A 209 -2.10 -20.99 -9.64
N PHE A 210 -3.29 -20.42 -9.77
CA PHE A 210 -4.49 -21.18 -10.15
C PHE A 210 -4.71 -21.23 -11.68
N ARG A 211 -4.08 -20.33 -12.45
CA ARG A 211 -4.25 -20.30 -13.91
C ARG A 211 -3.39 -21.34 -14.61
N ARG A 212 -3.96 -21.95 -15.64
CA ARG A 212 -3.26 -22.89 -16.49
C ARG A 212 -3.05 -22.28 -17.88
N ASN A 213 -1.82 -22.26 -18.33
CA ASN A 213 -1.50 -21.96 -19.71
C ASN A 213 -1.75 -23.22 -20.57
N VAL A 214 -2.69 -23.09 -21.51
CA VAL A 214 -3.15 -24.21 -22.37
C VAL A 214 -2.11 -24.53 -23.44
N THR A 215 -1.47 -23.50 -24.03
CA THR A 215 -0.44 -23.65 -25.07
C THR A 215 0.75 -24.44 -24.55
N LEU A 216 1.22 -24.13 -23.34
CA LEU A 216 2.40 -24.76 -22.74
C LEU A 216 2.07 -25.97 -21.86
N GLY A 217 0.78 -26.23 -21.59
CA GLY A 217 0.32 -27.35 -20.77
C GLY A 217 0.71 -27.27 -19.28
N ARG A 218 1.07 -26.07 -18.76
CA ARG A 218 1.56 -25.87 -17.39
C ARG A 218 1.04 -24.57 -16.77
N ALA A 219 1.20 -24.43 -15.45
CA ALA A 219 1.01 -23.15 -14.77
C ALA A 219 2.14 -22.16 -15.12
N THR A 220 1.80 -20.87 -15.28
CA THR A 220 2.71 -19.79 -15.67
C THR A 220 2.67 -18.59 -14.72
N ASN A 221 1.83 -18.66 -13.68
CA ASN A 221 1.67 -17.63 -12.66
C ASN A 221 2.19 -18.08 -11.28
N ALA A 222 3.17 -18.97 -11.25
CA ALA A 222 3.76 -19.46 -10.01
C ALA A 222 4.43 -18.31 -9.23
N ARG A 223 4.47 -18.44 -7.91
CA ARG A 223 5.17 -17.53 -7.01
C ARG A 223 6.28 -18.26 -6.27
N ASP A 224 7.45 -17.65 -6.16
CA ASP A 224 8.56 -18.06 -5.28
C ASP A 224 9.15 -16.81 -4.64
N GLU A 225 8.80 -16.60 -3.38
CA GLU A 225 9.09 -15.38 -2.62
C GLU A 225 9.87 -15.72 -1.36
N THR A 226 11.02 -15.09 -1.18
CA THR A 226 11.85 -15.26 0.02
C THR A 226 12.10 -13.89 0.65
N THR A 227 11.92 -13.78 1.96
CA THR A 227 12.20 -12.58 2.73
C THR A 227 13.08 -12.91 3.93
N GLY A 228 14.16 -12.16 4.11
CA GLY A 228 15.04 -12.21 5.27
C GLY A 228 15.16 -10.84 5.90
N ARG A 229 15.08 -10.75 7.22
CA ARG A 229 15.24 -9.51 7.99
C ARG A 229 16.10 -9.76 9.22
N LEU A 230 17.03 -8.84 9.50
CA LEU A 230 17.78 -8.79 10.74
C LEU A 230 17.64 -7.41 11.34
N ARG A 231 17.22 -7.34 12.60
CA ARG A 231 17.20 -6.12 13.38
C ARG A 231 18.12 -6.26 14.58
N LEU A 232 18.79 -5.17 14.91
CA LEU A 232 19.69 -5.04 16.07
C LEU A 232 19.24 -3.81 16.86
N ALA A 233 19.31 -3.87 18.17
CA ALA A 233 19.02 -2.74 19.04
C ALA A 233 19.92 -2.79 20.28
N THR A 234 20.38 -1.61 20.73
CA THR A 234 21.12 -1.48 21.98
C THR A 234 20.93 -0.08 22.55
N THR A 235 21.13 0.05 23.86
CA THR A 235 21.28 1.36 24.52
C THR A 235 22.67 1.45 25.10
N LEU A 236 23.45 2.42 24.67
CA LEU A 236 24.81 2.65 25.14
C LEU A 236 24.80 3.13 26.61
N ALA A 237 25.95 3.03 27.29
CA ALA A 237 26.11 3.57 28.63
C ALA A 237 25.87 5.09 28.71
N SER A 238 26.11 5.81 27.62
CA SER A 238 25.76 7.23 27.45
C SER A 238 24.26 7.50 27.31
N GLY A 239 23.42 6.45 27.28
CA GLY A 239 21.96 6.54 27.10
C GLY A 239 21.49 6.62 25.64
N TRP A 240 22.37 6.69 24.65
CA TRP A 240 21.99 6.65 23.25
C TRP A 240 21.38 5.30 22.88
N ARG A 241 20.19 5.32 22.28
CA ARG A 241 19.53 4.14 21.69
C ARG A 241 19.90 4.03 20.22
N LEU A 242 20.50 2.90 19.86
CA LEU A 242 20.91 2.59 18.50
C LEU A 242 20.10 1.40 17.98
N GLU A 243 19.62 1.50 16.75
CA GLU A 243 18.92 0.44 16.04
C GLU A 243 19.53 0.28 14.65
N GLY A 244 19.74 -0.95 14.22
CA GLY A 244 20.18 -1.31 12.88
C GLY A 244 19.21 -2.28 12.22
N GLY A 245 19.01 -2.16 10.94
CA GLY A 245 18.16 -3.04 10.14
C GLY A 245 18.84 -3.51 8.87
N LEU A 246 18.68 -4.79 8.54
CA LEU A 246 18.99 -5.35 7.23
C LEU A 246 17.76 -6.07 6.69
N LEU A 247 17.49 -5.90 5.40
CA LEU A 247 16.38 -6.53 4.70
C LEU A 247 16.88 -7.11 3.37
N HIS A 248 16.41 -8.32 3.06
CA HIS A 248 16.52 -8.90 1.72
C HIS A 248 15.18 -9.54 1.35
N ALA A 249 14.63 -9.18 0.21
CA ALA A 249 13.43 -9.78 -0.36
C ALA A 249 13.69 -10.15 -1.81
N ARG A 250 13.40 -11.40 -2.16
CA ARG A 250 13.55 -11.93 -3.51
C ARG A 250 12.24 -12.56 -3.96
N LEU A 251 11.74 -12.10 -5.10
CA LEU A 251 10.55 -12.60 -5.77
C LEU A 251 10.95 -13.17 -7.13
N ARG A 252 10.44 -14.36 -7.46
CA ARG A 252 10.55 -15.02 -8.75
C ARG A 252 9.17 -15.47 -9.17
N ASN A 253 8.33 -14.51 -9.55
CA ASN A 253 6.95 -14.77 -9.89
C ASN A 253 6.78 -14.82 -11.41
N GLY A 254 5.89 -15.69 -11.88
CA GLY A 254 5.38 -15.67 -13.24
C GLY A 254 4.33 -14.57 -13.42
N PHE A 255 4.09 -14.18 -14.65
CA PHE A 255 3.05 -13.23 -15.02
C PHE A 255 2.43 -13.61 -16.36
N ASP A 256 1.20 -14.12 -16.33
CA ASP A 256 0.43 -14.55 -17.50
C ASP A 256 -1.04 -14.59 -17.09
N GLU A 257 -1.72 -13.42 -17.06
CA GLU A 257 -3.00 -13.26 -16.38
C GLU A 257 -4.17 -12.94 -17.30
N PHE A 258 -3.90 -12.57 -18.57
CA PHE A 258 -4.92 -12.13 -19.51
C PHE A 258 -5.12 -13.14 -20.64
N ALA A 259 -6.32 -13.15 -21.19
CA ALA A 259 -6.69 -13.91 -22.37
C ALA A 259 -7.72 -13.12 -23.17
N LEU A 260 -7.73 -13.27 -24.49
CA LEU A 260 -8.64 -12.53 -25.38
C LEU A 260 -10.11 -12.83 -25.07
N ASP A 261 -10.43 -14.05 -24.64
CA ASP A 261 -11.78 -14.50 -24.30
C ASP A 261 -12.24 -14.14 -22.87
N ASN A 262 -11.40 -13.48 -22.09
CA ASN A 262 -11.68 -13.09 -20.69
C ASN A 262 -12.17 -14.25 -19.79
N ASN A 263 -11.78 -15.51 -20.08
CA ASN A 263 -12.23 -16.68 -19.30
C ASN A 263 -11.74 -16.67 -17.84
N GLY A 264 -10.59 -16.02 -17.56
CA GLY A 264 -10.04 -15.77 -16.23
C GLY A 264 -9.30 -16.93 -15.58
N GLU A 265 -9.33 -18.15 -16.13
CA GLU A 265 -8.71 -19.36 -15.57
C GLU A 265 -7.63 -19.96 -16.47
N ARG A 266 -7.74 -19.74 -17.78
CA ARG A 266 -6.83 -20.26 -18.78
C ARG A 266 -6.16 -19.10 -19.50
N THR A 267 -4.89 -19.29 -19.82
CA THR A 267 -4.09 -18.39 -20.67
C THR A 267 -3.58 -19.16 -21.88
N PHE A 268 -3.19 -18.43 -22.91
CA PHE A 268 -2.80 -19.02 -24.20
C PHE A 268 -1.44 -18.52 -24.70
N SER A 269 -0.76 -17.70 -23.93
CA SER A 269 0.55 -17.12 -24.25
C SER A 269 1.56 -18.21 -24.59
N ASP A 270 2.31 -18.05 -25.67
CA ASP A 270 3.46 -18.90 -26.00
C ASP A 270 4.75 -18.39 -25.33
N GLN A 271 4.77 -17.10 -24.94
CA GLN A 271 5.88 -16.41 -24.29
C GLN A 271 5.46 -15.79 -22.93
N PRO A 272 5.02 -16.64 -21.96
CA PRO A 272 4.52 -16.11 -20.68
C PRO A 272 5.57 -15.27 -19.98
N GLY A 273 5.10 -14.19 -19.35
CA GLY A 273 5.95 -13.21 -18.71
C GLY A 273 6.44 -13.63 -17.32
N ARG A 274 7.10 -12.67 -16.69
CA ARG A 274 7.62 -12.78 -15.33
C ARG A 274 7.42 -11.47 -14.56
N ASP A 275 7.44 -11.57 -13.25
CA ASP A 275 7.47 -10.44 -12.32
C ASP A 275 8.48 -10.74 -11.21
N GLU A 276 9.73 -10.39 -11.48
CA GLU A 276 10.85 -10.69 -10.60
C GLU A 276 11.35 -9.43 -9.89
N GLN A 277 11.75 -9.58 -8.63
CA GLN A 277 12.32 -8.50 -7.83
C GLN A 277 13.37 -9.05 -6.85
N ASP A 278 14.50 -8.37 -6.73
CA ASP A 278 15.51 -8.57 -5.67
C ASP A 278 15.75 -7.22 -5.00
N SER A 279 15.35 -7.10 -3.75
CA SER A 279 15.45 -5.88 -2.95
C SER A 279 16.30 -6.09 -1.73
N ARG A 280 17.22 -5.19 -1.47
CA ARG A 280 18.10 -5.18 -0.30
C ARG A 280 18.03 -3.82 0.36
N GLY A 281 18.06 -3.81 1.69
CA GLY A 281 18.06 -2.58 2.47
C GLY A 281 18.99 -2.66 3.67
N ALA A 282 19.59 -1.53 4.01
CA ALA A 282 20.27 -1.31 5.28
C ALA A 282 19.76 0.00 5.90
N SER A 283 19.49 0.00 7.20
CA SER A 283 19.07 1.18 7.94
C SER A 283 19.81 1.31 9.26
N PHE A 284 19.95 2.54 9.71
CA PHE A 284 20.51 2.89 11.01
C PHE A 284 19.71 4.03 11.63
N ARG A 285 19.33 3.83 12.89
CA ARG A 285 18.62 4.82 13.69
C ARG A 285 19.37 5.07 14.98
N ALA A 286 19.58 6.34 15.31
CA ALA A 286 20.15 6.78 16.59
C ALA A 286 19.20 7.76 17.26
N VAL A 287 18.96 7.57 18.57
CA VAL A 287 18.11 8.45 19.39
C VAL A 287 18.91 8.87 20.59
N SER A 288 19.02 10.18 20.82
CA SER A 288 19.76 10.73 21.95
C SER A 288 19.07 10.45 23.31
N PRO A 289 19.85 10.37 24.39
CA PRO A 289 19.31 10.17 25.73
C PRO A 289 18.66 11.42 26.30
N GLY A 290 17.96 11.23 27.41
CA GLY A 290 17.63 12.28 28.38
C GLY A 290 16.20 12.80 28.33
N PRO A 291 15.82 13.56 29.36
CA PRO A 291 14.52 14.18 29.48
C PRO A 291 14.40 15.52 28.68
N GLY A 292 15.54 16.04 28.18
CA GLY A 292 15.59 17.26 27.38
C GLY A 292 15.22 17.08 25.92
N LEU A 293 15.75 17.92 25.05
CA LEU A 293 15.57 17.81 23.63
C LEU A 293 16.11 16.46 23.11
N ARG A 294 15.32 15.76 22.34
CA ARG A 294 15.65 14.46 21.79
C ARG A 294 16.03 14.58 20.31
N LEU A 295 17.24 14.25 19.99
CA LEU A 295 17.72 14.12 18.60
C LEU A 295 17.45 12.71 18.11
N THR A 296 16.82 12.59 16.95
CA THR A 296 16.67 11.33 16.21
C THR A 296 17.33 11.48 14.85
N ALA A 297 18.22 10.56 14.51
CA ALA A 297 18.82 10.45 13.19
C ALA A 297 18.44 9.11 12.57
N VAL A 298 17.98 9.12 11.31
CA VAL A 298 17.63 7.91 10.56
C VAL A 298 18.30 7.96 9.21
N THR A 299 19.12 6.97 8.93
CA THR A 299 19.77 6.76 7.63
C THR A 299 19.24 5.46 7.03
N GLN A 300 18.93 5.46 5.75
CA GLN A 300 18.60 4.23 5.03
C GLN A 300 19.15 4.23 3.62
N VAL A 301 19.46 3.03 3.14
CA VAL A 301 19.81 2.76 1.75
C VAL A 301 19.06 1.51 1.29
N THR A 302 18.48 1.57 0.10
CA THR A 302 17.84 0.43 -0.55
C THR A 302 18.36 0.26 -1.96
N ARG A 303 18.47 -0.99 -2.41
CA ARG A 303 18.78 -1.33 -3.78
C ARG A 303 17.82 -2.41 -4.25
N THR A 304 17.12 -2.14 -5.35
CA THR A 304 16.18 -3.06 -5.98
C THR A 304 16.56 -3.28 -7.43
N THR A 305 16.56 -4.53 -7.87
CA THR A 305 16.52 -4.90 -9.27
C THR A 305 15.22 -5.60 -9.55
N SER A 306 14.55 -5.25 -10.64
CA SER A 306 13.33 -5.93 -11.06
C SER A 306 13.40 -6.26 -12.56
N ARG A 307 12.68 -7.31 -12.93
CA ARG A 307 12.44 -7.68 -14.32
C ARG A 307 10.99 -8.06 -14.48
N TYR A 308 10.34 -7.41 -15.40
CA TYR A 308 8.93 -7.61 -15.69
C TYR A 308 8.76 -7.85 -17.18
N SER A 309 8.00 -8.87 -17.57
CA SER A 309 7.70 -9.13 -18.96
C SER A 309 6.30 -9.71 -19.11
N TYR A 310 5.75 -9.58 -20.30
CA TYR A 310 4.48 -10.15 -20.68
C TYR A 310 4.48 -10.44 -22.19
N ASP A 311 3.62 -11.36 -22.59
CA ASP A 311 3.27 -11.64 -23.97
C ASP A 311 2.32 -10.53 -24.46
N ASP A 312 2.64 -9.88 -25.56
CA ASP A 312 1.87 -8.75 -26.07
C ASP A 312 0.53 -9.17 -26.69
N ASP A 313 0.45 -10.36 -27.31
CA ASP A 313 -0.75 -10.83 -28.03
C ASP A 313 -1.59 -11.86 -27.26
N TRP A 314 -1.05 -12.42 -26.16
CA TRP A 314 -1.69 -13.42 -25.30
C TRP A 314 -2.10 -14.72 -26.00
N THR A 315 -1.50 -15.03 -27.13
CA THR A 315 -1.82 -16.21 -27.94
C THR A 315 -0.54 -16.90 -28.43
N ALA A 316 -0.70 -18.10 -29.01
CA ALA A 316 0.36 -18.82 -29.70
C ALA A 316 0.32 -18.61 -31.22
N ALA A 317 -0.63 -17.86 -31.73
CA ALA A 317 -0.99 -17.93 -33.14
C ALA A 317 -0.57 -16.73 -33.96
N SER A 318 -0.38 -15.55 -33.38
CA SER A 318 -0.24 -14.37 -34.20
C SER A 318 1.19 -13.95 -34.47
N TYR A 319 2.04 -13.81 -33.44
CA TYR A 319 3.43 -13.39 -33.65
C TYR A 319 4.26 -13.51 -32.36
N GLU A 320 5.58 -13.47 -32.50
CA GLU A 320 6.47 -13.33 -31.35
C GLU A 320 6.40 -11.91 -30.80
N GLY A 321 5.46 -11.67 -29.89
CA GLY A 321 5.22 -10.39 -29.25
C GLY A 321 5.62 -10.41 -27.78
N VAL A 322 6.74 -9.80 -27.41
CA VAL A 322 7.20 -9.74 -26.01
C VAL A 322 7.59 -8.32 -25.61
N SER A 323 7.05 -7.91 -24.49
CA SER A 323 7.53 -6.74 -23.76
C SER A 323 8.34 -7.18 -22.55
N ASP A 324 9.58 -6.71 -22.42
CA ASP A 324 10.49 -6.99 -21.29
C ASP A 324 11.07 -5.68 -20.74
N LEU A 325 10.94 -5.47 -19.43
CA LEU A 325 11.47 -4.33 -18.70
C LEU A 325 12.42 -4.80 -17.60
N ALA A 326 13.66 -4.39 -17.68
CA ALA A 326 14.64 -4.53 -16.58
C ALA A 326 14.87 -3.17 -15.93
N ARG A 327 14.82 -3.11 -14.59
CA ARG A 327 14.98 -1.89 -13.81
C ARG A 327 15.94 -2.13 -12.65
N ARG A 328 16.77 -1.13 -12.38
CA ARG A 328 17.60 -1.08 -11.19
C ARG A 328 17.43 0.27 -10.52
N ARG A 329 17.03 0.28 -9.25
CA ARG A 329 16.91 1.47 -8.41
C ARG A 329 17.82 1.38 -7.20
N THR A 330 18.51 2.46 -6.90
CA THR A 330 19.21 2.65 -5.62
C THR A 330 18.66 3.93 -5.00
N ALA A 331 18.20 3.86 -3.75
CA ALA A 331 17.72 5.01 -3.02
C ALA A 331 18.46 5.14 -1.68
N PHE A 332 18.78 6.38 -1.33
CA PHE A 332 19.39 6.77 -0.05
C PHE A 332 18.54 7.87 0.57
N SER A 333 18.34 7.85 1.88
CA SER A 333 17.83 9.02 2.59
C SER A 333 18.42 9.16 3.99
N GLN A 334 18.48 10.43 4.43
CA GLN A 334 18.86 10.85 5.76
C GLN A 334 17.78 11.76 6.34
N GLU A 335 17.34 11.45 7.56
CA GLU A 335 16.44 12.31 8.33
C GLU A 335 17.10 12.66 9.67
N LEU A 336 16.97 13.92 10.06
CA LEU A 336 17.34 14.44 11.37
C LEU A 336 16.10 15.09 11.98
N ARG A 337 15.77 14.75 13.23
CA ARG A 337 14.67 15.35 13.98
C ARG A 337 15.13 15.76 15.35
N LEU A 338 14.64 16.91 15.79
CA LEU A 338 14.78 17.42 17.13
C LEU A 338 13.39 17.58 17.74
N ASP A 339 13.12 16.85 18.81
CA ASP A 339 11.83 16.78 19.46
C ASP A 339 11.90 17.28 20.90
N THR A 340 10.85 18.00 21.36
CA THR A 340 10.63 18.17 22.80
C THR A 340 10.13 16.86 23.41
N PRO A 341 10.46 16.57 24.68
CA PRO A 341 9.92 15.40 25.37
C PRO A 341 8.38 15.47 25.50
N ALA A 342 7.76 14.30 25.62
CA ALA A 342 6.29 14.22 25.78
C ALA A 342 5.77 14.82 27.11
N ALA A 343 6.62 14.91 28.11
CA ALA A 343 6.34 15.46 29.46
C ALA A 343 6.76 16.93 29.58
N ALA A 344 6.55 17.74 28.56
CA ALA A 344 6.68 19.19 28.72
C ALA A 344 5.75 19.69 29.85
N ALA A 345 6.19 20.73 30.59
CA ALA A 345 5.38 21.32 31.65
C ALA A 345 3.97 21.69 31.16
N PRO A 346 2.94 21.67 32.02
CA PRO A 346 1.60 22.13 31.66
C PRO A 346 1.66 23.49 30.94
N GLY A 347 1.03 23.61 29.78
CA GLY A 347 1.04 24.82 28.96
C GLY A 347 2.26 25.00 28.04
N ALA A 348 3.28 24.16 28.15
CA ALA A 348 4.40 24.18 27.19
C ALA A 348 4.03 23.54 25.84
N ALA A 349 4.49 24.15 24.75
CA ALA A 349 4.32 23.59 23.43
C ALA A 349 5.17 22.32 23.27
N ARG A 350 4.57 21.23 22.77
CA ARG A 350 5.30 20.11 22.22
C ARG A 350 5.64 20.42 20.77
N TRP A 351 6.89 20.29 20.38
CA TRP A 351 7.27 20.56 19.00
C TRP A 351 8.31 19.57 18.48
N THR A 352 8.36 19.48 17.18
CA THR A 352 9.34 18.74 16.37
C THR A 352 9.85 19.67 15.28
N LEU A 353 11.14 19.70 15.06
CA LEU A 353 11.79 20.26 13.88
C LEU A 353 12.59 19.17 13.19
N GLY A 354 12.58 19.13 11.87
CA GLY A 354 13.27 18.12 11.12
C GLY A 354 13.81 18.60 9.78
N ALA A 355 14.86 17.91 9.34
CA ALA A 355 15.40 18.03 8.00
C ALA A 355 15.49 16.64 7.39
N TRP A 356 15.17 16.55 6.11
CA TRP A 356 15.24 15.30 5.35
C TRP A 356 15.90 15.54 4.00
N ALA A 357 16.75 14.61 3.57
CA ALA A 357 17.34 14.60 2.25
C ALA A 357 17.28 13.19 1.68
N GLY A 358 17.00 13.07 0.39
CA GLY A 358 16.93 11.79 -0.30
C GLY A 358 17.41 11.88 -1.73
N ARG A 359 18.02 10.78 -2.20
CA ARG A 359 18.42 10.58 -3.59
C ARG A 359 17.93 9.23 -4.07
N SER A 360 17.43 9.19 -5.30
CA SER A 360 17.07 7.97 -6.02
C SER A 360 17.71 7.98 -7.40
N ASP A 361 18.54 6.99 -7.68
CA ASP A 361 19.10 6.73 -9.01
C ASP A 361 18.44 5.48 -9.56
N GLU A 362 17.88 5.57 -10.77
CA GLU A 362 17.24 4.45 -11.45
C GLU A 362 17.75 4.33 -12.89
N THR A 363 17.99 3.12 -13.33
CA THR A 363 18.22 2.78 -14.73
C THR A 363 17.20 1.77 -15.18
N SER A 364 16.65 1.93 -16.38
CA SER A 364 15.77 0.94 -16.99
C SER A 364 16.19 0.60 -18.41
N ALA A 365 15.87 -0.61 -18.83
CA ALA A 365 15.98 -1.07 -20.19
C ALA A 365 14.67 -1.78 -20.55
N TYR A 366 13.96 -1.21 -21.50
CA TYR A 366 12.75 -1.77 -22.07
C TYR A 366 13.04 -2.30 -23.48
N THR A 367 12.55 -3.48 -23.80
CA THR A 367 12.51 -4.03 -25.14
C THR A 367 11.10 -4.51 -25.46
N ASN A 368 10.68 -4.25 -26.69
CA ASN A 368 9.43 -4.77 -27.24
C ASN A 368 9.69 -5.34 -28.60
N THR A 369 9.26 -6.56 -28.81
CA THR A 369 9.37 -7.29 -30.08
C THR A 369 7.98 -7.43 -30.66
N ASP A 370 7.81 -7.02 -31.92
CA ASP A 370 6.62 -7.28 -32.72
C ASP A 370 7.03 -7.80 -34.11
N PRO A 371 6.11 -8.26 -34.97
CA PRO A 371 6.45 -8.79 -36.30
C PRO A 371 7.31 -7.86 -37.13
N ASP A 372 7.08 -6.57 -37.05
CA ASP A 372 7.71 -5.55 -37.87
C ASP A 372 8.93 -4.91 -37.24
N ASN A 373 9.02 -4.92 -35.90
CA ASN A 373 9.97 -4.09 -35.18
C ASN A 373 10.58 -4.79 -33.97
N LEU A 374 11.82 -4.43 -33.68
CA LEU A 374 12.41 -4.53 -32.35
C LEU A 374 12.65 -3.13 -31.83
N ARG A 375 11.92 -2.76 -30.78
CA ARG A 375 12.02 -1.45 -30.12
C ARG A 375 12.82 -1.59 -28.84
N GLY A 376 13.64 -0.58 -28.55
CA GLY A 376 14.38 -0.48 -27.30
C GLY A 376 14.30 0.92 -26.74
N LEU A 377 14.18 1.04 -25.41
CA LEU A 377 14.36 2.28 -24.69
C LEU A 377 15.26 2.02 -23.46
N ARG A 378 16.33 2.79 -23.36
CA ARG A 378 17.14 2.83 -22.14
C ARG A 378 16.94 4.19 -21.50
N THR A 379 16.70 4.18 -20.18
CA THR A 379 16.54 5.41 -19.42
C THR A 379 17.45 5.43 -18.20
N GLU A 380 17.92 6.61 -17.89
CA GLU A 380 18.56 6.96 -16.64
C GLU A 380 17.70 8.03 -15.96
N TYR A 381 17.43 7.87 -14.70
CA TYR A 381 16.63 8.77 -13.88
C TYR A 381 17.35 9.06 -12.58
N ARG A 382 17.40 10.33 -12.20
CA ARG A 382 17.88 10.78 -10.91
C ARG A 382 16.88 11.73 -10.29
N GLY A 383 16.47 11.42 -9.04
CA GLY A 383 15.68 12.31 -8.21
C GLY A 383 16.48 12.73 -6.99
N ASP A 384 16.60 14.02 -6.76
CA ASP A 384 17.22 14.63 -5.58
C ASP A 384 16.15 15.46 -4.86
N ASN A 385 15.90 15.16 -3.59
CA ASN A 385 14.86 15.81 -2.79
C ASN A 385 15.44 16.26 -1.45
N GLY A 386 15.07 17.45 -1.01
CA GLY A 386 15.43 17.98 0.30
C GLY A 386 14.29 18.71 0.94
N ALA A 387 14.09 18.56 2.25
CA ALA A 387 12.98 19.17 2.95
C ALA A 387 13.35 19.65 4.36
N LEU A 388 12.73 20.74 4.75
CA LEU A 388 12.64 21.19 6.14
C LEU A 388 11.19 21.07 6.56
N PHE A 389 10.95 20.56 7.78
CA PHE A 389 9.61 20.40 8.31
C PHE A 389 9.58 20.64 9.82
N GLY A 390 8.40 20.95 10.31
CA GLY A 390 8.18 21.08 11.73
C GLY A 390 6.72 21.01 12.07
N GLN A 391 6.44 20.67 13.32
CA GLN A 391 5.10 20.76 13.86
C GLN A 391 5.18 21.18 15.33
N ALA A 392 4.15 21.88 15.79
CA ALA A 392 4.00 22.25 17.19
C ALA A 392 2.54 22.04 17.63
N GLY A 393 2.37 21.60 18.86
CA GLY A 393 1.06 21.39 19.48
C GLY A 393 0.96 22.16 20.79
N TRP A 394 -0.13 22.88 20.98
CA TRP A 394 -0.44 23.70 22.17
C TRP A 394 -1.74 23.21 22.79
N GLU A 395 -1.77 23.11 24.09
CA GLU A 395 -3.01 22.96 24.83
C GLU A 395 -3.58 24.36 25.05
N LEU A 396 -4.66 24.70 24.33
CA LEU A 396 -5.29 26.03 24.39
C LEU A 396 -6.06 26.23 25.70
N VAL A 397 -6.83 25.21 26.06
CA VAL A 397 -7.51 25.05 27.33
C VAL A 397 -7.50 23.57 27.69
N PRO A 398 -7.69 23.16 28.96
CA PRO A 398 -7.70 21.76 29.35
C PRO A 398 -8.57 20.89 28.41
N GLY A 399 -7.97 19.89 27.81
CA GLY A 399 -8.63 18.99 26.88
C GLY A 399 -8.78 19.48 25.44
N THR A 400 -8.39 20.74 25.13
CA THR A 400 -8.41 21.26 23.74
C THR A 400 -6.99 21.51 23.28
N ARG A 401 -6.55 20.82 22.23
CA ARG A 401 -5.23 20.96 21.65
C ARG A 401 -5.31 21.47 20.22
N LEU A 402 -4.44 22.41 19.88
CA LEU A 402 -4.19 22.85 18.52
C LEU A 402 -2.81 22.33 18.09
N THR A 403 -2.74 21.65 16.96
CA THR A 403 -1.48 21.22 16.34
C THR A 403 -1.35 21.87 14.96
N ALA A 404 -0.22 22.54 14.71
CA ALA A 404 0.13 23.09 13.40
C ALA A 404 1.43 22.46 12.90
N GLY A 405 1.47 22.09 11.65
CA GLY A 405 2.65 21.52 11.00
C GLY A 405 2.86 22.13 9.62
N LEU A 406 4.13 22.31 9.24
CA LEU A 406 4.55 22.83 7.95
C LEU A 406 5.72 22.02 7.39
N ARG A 407 5.81 21.94 6.08
CA ARG A 407 6.94 21.38 5.32
C ARG A 407 7.19 22.20 4.06
N ALA A 408 8.45 22.51 3.80
CA ALA A 408 8.93 23.00 2.52
C ALA A 408 9.87 21.94 1.95
N GLU A 409 9.67 21.59 0.68
CA GLU A 409 10.40 20.52 0.01
C GLU A 409 10.83 20.98 -1.38
N ARG A 410 12.10 20.82 -1.68
CA ARG A 410 12.65 20.96 -3.03
C ARG A 410 12.72 19.57 -3.67
N VAL A 411 12.12 19.43 -4.85
CA VAL A 411 12.22 18.22 -5.68
C VAL A 411 12.92 18.55 -6.97
N GLU A 412 13.88 17.74 -7.37
CA GLU A 412 14.60 17.85 -8.64
C GLU A 412 14.69 16.48 -9.28
N THR A 413 14.31 16.41 -10.55
CA THR A 413 14.31 15.16 -11.31
C THR A 413 15.00 15.40 -12.65
N ASN A 414 16.00 14.60 -12.95
CA ASN A 414 16.72 14.62 -14.21
C ASN A 414 16.66 13.25 -14.86
N GLY A 415 16.43 13.20 -16.14
CA GLY A 415 16.37 11.97 -16.90
C GLY A 415 17.15 12.04 -18.21
N ARG A 416 17.49 10.88 -18.72
CA ARG A 416 18.02 10.69 -20.06
C ARG A 416 17.40 9.45 -20.67
N GLY A 417 16.91 9.57 -21.91
CA GLY A 417 16.38 8.43 -22.67
C GLY A 417 17.11 8.25 -23.99
N VAL A 418 17.31 7.00 -24.38
CA VAL A 418 17.85 6.60 -25.70
C VAL A 418 16.91 5.56 -26.28
N ARG A 419 16.17 5.95 -27.33
CA ARG A 419 15.23 5.07 -28.02
C ARG A 419 15.84 4.57 -29.32
N THR A 420 15.70 3.26 -29.56
CA THR A 420 16.12 2.58 -30.80
C THR A 420 14.92 1.83 -31.39
N ARG A 421 14.91 1.70 -32.71
CA ARG A 421 13.93 0.90 -33.44
C ARG A 421 14.62 0.24 -34.62
N PHE A 422 14.63 -1.08 -34.63
CA PHE A 422 15.05 -1.88 -35.77
C PHE A 422 13.82 -2.30 -36.57
N ARG A 423 13.78 -2.02 -37.86
CA ARG A 423 12.70 -2.42 -38.78
C ARG A 423 13.07 -3.73 -39.44
N ARG A 424 12.37 -4.82 -39.11
CA ARG A 424 12.67 -6.18 -39.62
C ARG A 424 12.57 -6.23 -41.12
N ALA A 425 11.49 -5.70 -41.72
CA ALA A 425 11.28 -5.71 -43.17
C ALA A 425 12.37 -4.98 -43.99
N ARG A 426 13.03 -4.00 -43.39
CA ARG A 426 14.10 -3.22 -44.04
C ARG A 426 15.49 -3.67 -43.65
N GLY A 427 15.65 -4.47 -42.58
CA GLY A 427 16.94 -4.86 -42.04
C GLY A 427 17.77 -3.69 -41.50
N THR A 428 17.13 -2.56 -41.10
CA THR A 428 17.82 -1.32 -40.72
C THR A 428 17.26 -0.73 -39.45
N PHE A 429 18.10 0.03 -38.74
CA PHE A 429 17.67 0.88 -37.64
C PHE A 429 17.12 2.20 -38.15
N ASP A 430 16.04 2.68 -37.53
CA ASP A 430 15.64 4.08 -37.61
C ASP A 430 16.71 4.96 -36.91
N PRO A 431 16.76 6.28 -37.19
CA PRO A 431 17.59 7.19 -36.42
C PRO A 431 17.37 7.05 -34.92
N VAL A 432 18.45 7.03 -34.16
CA VAL A 432 18.39 6.98 -32.70
C VAL A 432 17.81 8.29 -32.17
N VAL A 433 16.80 8.19 -31.29
CA VAL A 433 16.20 9.35 -30.64
C VAL A 433 16.73 9.42 -29.20
N THR A 434 17.31 10.57 -28.86
CA THR A 434 17.77 10.90 -27.50
C THR A 434 16.96 12.04 -26.94
N PHE A 435 16.66 11.98 -25.63
CA PHE A 435 15.99 13.07 -24.92
C PHE A 435 16.50 13.14 -23.48
N ALA A 436 16.43 14.33 -22.89
CA ALA A 436 16.96 14.60 -21.56
C ALA A 436 16.01 15.53 -20.78
N PRO A 437 14.87 15.01 -20.28
CA PRO A 437 13.95 15.83 -19.51
C PRO A 437 14.53 16.19 -18.14
N ALA A 438 14.15 17.36 -17.66
CA ALA A 438 14.42 17.83 -16.32
C ALA A 438 13.19 18.51 -15.73
N PHE A 439 12.97 18.31 -14.45
CA PHE A 439 11.89 18.95 -13.69
C PHE A 439 12.42 19.37 -12.33
N ALA A 440 12.02 20.56 -11.87
CA ALA A 440 12.35 21.03 -10.54
C ALA A 440 11.22 21.92 -10.01
N ASP A 441 10.85 21.71 -8.73
CA ASP A 441 9.80 22.51 -8.09
C ASP A 441 10.09 22.64 -6.59
N THR A 442 9.52 23.69 -5.98
CA THR A 442 9.56 23.89 -4.53
C THR A 442 8.14 23.79 -3.99
N LEU A 443 7.90 22.79 -3.20
CA LEU A 443 6.61 22.39 -2.71
C LEU A 443 6.42 22.81 -1.25
N ALA A 444 5.21 23.22 -0.89
CA ALA A 444 4.86 23.53 0.50
C ALA A 444 3.60 22.76 0.91
N GLY A 445 3.64 22.14 2.04
CA GLY A 445 2.52 21.43 2.63
C GLY A 445 2.39 21.74 4.12
N GLY A 446 1.26 21.39 4.69
CA GLY A 446 1.07 21.60 6.10
C GLY A 446 -0.26 21.07 6.60
N ARG A 447 -0.41 21.07 7.91
CA ARG A 447 -1.66 20.67 8.56
C ARG A 447 -1.99 21.58 9.74
N LEU A 448 -3.26 21.79 9.97
CA LEU A 448 -3.82 22.40 11.18
C LEU A 448 -4.84 21.44 11.75
N VAL A 449 -4.68 21.07 13.01
CA VAL A 449 -5.55 20.09 13.68
C VAL A 449 -6.01 20.65 15.01
N LEU A 450 -7.32 20.72 15.19
CA LEU A 450 -7.95 21.02 16.47
C LEU A 450 -8.47 19.71 17.07
N GLU A 451 -8.04 19.40 18.26
CA GLU A 451 -8.40 18.20 19.01
C GLU A 451 -9.19 18.60 20.26
N GLN A 452 -10.26 17.87 20.57
CA GLN A 452 -11.03 18.03 21.78
C GLN A 452 -11.16 16.69 22.50
N ASP A 453 -10.64 16.60 23.72
CA ASP A 453 -10.94 15.50 24.64
C ASP A 453 -12.40 15.62 25.09
N LEU A 454 -13.21 14.62 24.75
CA LEU A 454 -14.64 14.56 25.08
C LEU A 454 -14.90 13.76 26.36
N GLY A 455 -13.84 13.39 27.06
CA GLY A 455 -13.91 12.59 28.28
C GLY A 455 -14.14 11.09 27.99
N ALA A 456 -13.96 10.26 29.01
CA ALA A 456 -14.13 8.79 28.93
C ALA A 456 -13.35 8.13 27.78
N GLY A 457 -12.15 8.62 27.46
CA GLY A 457 -11.29 8.07 26.38
C GLY A 457 -11.81 8.36 24.98
N ARG A 458 -12.57 9.43 24.79
CA ARG A 458 -13.10 9.84 23.47
C ARG A 458 -12.43 11.14 23.01
N LEU A 459 -12.11 11.19 21.72
CA LEU A 459 -11.48 12.31 21.05
C LEU A 459 -12.32 12.75 19.86
N GLY A 460 -12.62 14.05 19.79
CA GLY A 460 -13.10 14.70 18.58
C GLY A 460 -11.98 15.48 17.90
N PHE A 461 -11.96 15.56 16.58
CA PHE A 461 -10.97 16.36 15.87
C PHE A 461 -11.53 17.01 14.61
N LEU A 462 -10.92 18.13 14.24
CA LEU A 462 -11.07 18.81 12.96
C LEU A 462 -9.67 19.03 12.38
N SER A 463 -9.45 18.64 11.15
CA SER A 463 -8.15 18.73 10.48
C SER A 463 -8.28 19.36 9.12
N LEU A 464 -7.43 20.34 8.83
CA LEU A 464 -7.23 20.91 7.50
C LEU A 464 -5.79 20.62 7.07
N THR A 465 -5.63 19.91 5.96
CA THR A 465 -4.31 19.54 5.44
C THR A 465 -4.14 20.01 4.01
N ARG A 466 -3.04 20.71 3.72
CA ARG A 466 -2.54 20.91 2.37
C ARG A 466 -1.46 19.88 2.07
N GLY A 467 -1.72 19.04 1.06
CA GLY A 467 -0.78 18.08 0.50
C GLY A 467 -0.39 18.46 -0.93
N TYR A 468 0.56 17.73 -1.48
CA TYR A 468 0.98 17.86 -2.86
C TYR A 468 1.48 16.50 -3.36
N LYS A 469 1.30 16.26 -4.68
CA LYS A 469 1.94 15.18 -5.42
C LYS A 469 2.96 15.84 -6.35
N GLY A 470 4.24 15.55 -6.18
CA GLY A 470 5.31 16.17 -6.98
C GLY A 470 5.10 15.96 -8.47
N GLY A 471 5.44 16.95 -9.28
CA GLY A 471 5.59 16.79 -10.71
C GLY A 471 6.84 15.96 -11.03
N GLY A 472 7.07 15.70 -12.31
CA GLY A 472 8.18 14.83 -12.72
C GLY A 472 8.40 14.81 -14.23
N ILE A 473 9.09 13.76 -14.67
CA ILE A 473 9.46 13.53 -16.06
C ILE A 473 8.80 12.28 -16.60
N ASN A 474 8.42 12.28 -17.86
CA ASN A 474 7.94 11.13 -18.59
C ASN A 474 9.10 10.40 -19.26
N VAL A 475 9.27 9.14 -18.88
CA VAL A 475 10.29 8.24 -19.42
C VAL A 475 9.65 6.88 -19.79
N ASP A 476 8.41 6.93 -20.22
CA ASP A 476 7.61 5.77 -20.58
C ASP A 476 8.21 5.01 -21.75
N ALA A 477 7.97 3.72 -21.76
CA ALA A 477 8.57 2.78 -22.70
C ALA A 477 8.31 3.11 -24.18
N ARG A 478 7.19 3.74 -24.49
CA ARG A 478 6.79 4.09 -25.87
C ARG A 478 6.75 5.60 -26.14
N ILE A 479 7.24 6.43 -25.23
CA ILE A 479 7.22 7.88 -25.41
C ILE A 479 7.93 8.33 -26.69
N SER A 480 7.38 9.31 -27.40
CA SER A 480 7.84 9.79 -28.69
C SER A 480 8.05 11.31 -28.71
N PRO A 481 9.18 11.81 -28.19
CA PRO A 481 9.50 13.22 -28.32
C PRO A 481 9.78 13.62 -29.78
N PRO A 482 9.43 14.85 -30.21
CA PRO A 482 8.87 15.95 -29.42
C PRO A 482 7.33 15.92 -29.27
N GLU A 483 6.63 14.94 -29.86
CA GLU A 483 5.16 14.91 -29.91
C GLU A 483 4.54 14.71 -28.52
N ASP A 484 5.20 13.93 -27.65
CA ASP A 484 4.70 13.65 -26.31
C ASP A 484 5.37 14.54 -25.25
N PRO A 485 4.65 14.95 -24.21
CA PRO A 485 5.20 15.81 -23.15
C PRO A 485 6.25 15.04 -22.33
N LEU A 486 7.43 15.63 -22.18
CA LEU A 486 8.53 15.05 -21.41
C LEU A 486 8.45 15.36 -19.91
N THR A 487 7.58 16.29 -19.49
CA THR A 487 7.39 16.67 -18.08
C THR A 487 5.92 16.83 -17.77
N TYR A 488 5.58 16.70 -16.48
CA TYR A 488 4.26 17.00 -15.93
C TYR A 488 4.41 17.78 -14.63
N GLY A 489 3.41 18.59 -14.31
CA GLY A 489 3.43 19.51 -13.18
C GLY A 489 2.96 18.87 -11.87
N THR A 490 3.22 19.57 -10.79
CA THR A 490 2.75 19.23 -9.43
C THR A 490 1.23 19.29 -9.34
N GLU A 491 0.64 18.34 -8.61
CA GLU A 491 -0.76 18.34 -8.20
C GLU A 491 -0.89 18.86 -6.78
N ASP A 492 -1.83 19.77 -6.52
CA ASP A 492 -2.15 20.30 -5.19
C ASP A 492 -3.40 19.61 -4.61
N LEU A 493 -3.36 19.34 -3.31
CA LEU A 493 -4.45 18.70 -2.59
C LEU A 493 -4.80 19.48 -1.33
N TRP A 494 -6.11 19.70 -1.10
CA TRP A 494 -6.64 20.19 0.14
C TRP A 494 -7.60 19.16 0.72
N ASN A 495 -7.41 18.81 1.99
CA ASN A 495 -8.21 17.81 2.67
C ASN A 495 -8.73 18.36 4.00
N LEU A 496 -10.05 18.40 4.14
CA LEU A 496 -10.75 18.74 5.38
C LEU A 496 -11.32 17.46 5.98
N GLU A 497 -11.03 17.20 7.24
CA GLU A 497 -11.55 16.05 7.98
C GLU A 497 -12.19 16.49 9.28
N ALA A 498 -13.31 15.85 9.63
CA ALA A 498 -13.90 15.89 10.96
C ALA A 498 -14.12 14.47 11.45
N GLY A 499 -13.62 14.14 12.64
CA GLY A 499 -13.66 12.78 13.12
C GLY A 499 -13.91 12.65 14.61
N LEU A 500 -14.40 11.47 14.97
CA LEU A 500 -14.59 11.02 16.35
C LEU A 500 -13.88 9.68 16.52
N ARG A 501 -13.23 9.51 17.66
CA ARG A 501 -12.52 8.29 18.00
C ARG A 501 -12.65 8.02 19.49
N GLY A 502 -12.67 6.75 19.88
CA GLY A 502 -12.62 6.42 21.29
C GLY A 502 -13.28 5.12 21.66
N GLN A 503 -13.59 5.01 22.95
CA GLN A 503 -14.15 3.82 23.57
C GLN A 503 -15.52 4.13 24.18
N ALA A 504 -16.38 3.11 24.22
CA ALA A 504 -17.70 3.15 24.85
C ALA A 504 -18.01 1.83 25.54
N PHE A 505 -19.08 1.76 26.35
CA PHE A 505 -19.53 0.57 27.06
C PHE A 505 -18.41 -0.07 27.90
N ALA A 506 -17.74 0.72 28.75
CA ALA A 506 -16.62 0.28 29.58
C ALA A 506 -15.47 -0.37 28.78
N GLY A 507 -15.14 0.16 27.61
CA GLY A 507 -14.05 -0.33 26.73
C GLY A 507 -14.43 -1.54 25.86
N ARG A 508 -15.68 -1.99 25.90
CA ARG A 508 -16.16 -3.10 25.04
C ARG A 508 -16.32 -2.68 23.57
N LEU A 509 -16.55 -1.43 23.30
CA LEU A 509 -16.58 -0.86 21.95
C LEU A 509 -15.43 0.13 21.81
N ARG A 510 -14.55 -0.11 20.84
CA ARG A 510 -13.56 0.84 20.32
C ARG A 510 -13.93 1.15 18.89
N GLY A 511 -13.97 2.43 18.52
CA GLY A 511 -14.33 2.82 17.17
C GLY A 511 -13.81 4.18 16.75
N GLU A 512 -13.86 4.40 15.46
CA GLU A 512 -13.60 5.69 14.81
C GLU A 512 -14.60 5.93 13.69
N ALA A 513 -14.87 7.20 13.42
CA ALA A 513 -15.60 7.66 12.25
C ALA A 513 -15.00 8.99 11.80
N THR A 514 -14.75 9.13 10.50
CA THR A 514 -14.19 10.35 9.91
C THR A 514 -14.95 10.71 8.65
N ALA A 515 -15.48 11.92 8.60
CA ALA A 515 -15.98 12.54 7.37
C ALA A 515 -14.83 13.34 6.74
N PHE A 516 -14.74 13.32 5.42
CA PHE A 516 -13.67 14.01 4.69
C PHE A 516 -14.16 14.66 3.41
N LEU A 517 -13.49 15.74 3.02
CA LEU A 517 -13.61 16.41 1.73
C LEU A 517 -12.20 16.68 1.18
N LEU A 518 -11.89 16.08 0.06
CA LEU A 518 -10.63 16.21 -0.65
C LEU A 518 -10.84 16.94 -1.96
N ASP A 519 -10.20 18.10 -2.12
CA ASP A 519 -10.17 18.90 -3.34
C ASP A 519 -8.78 18.80 -3.97
N ARG A 520 -8.72 18.46 -5.27
CA ARG A 520 -7.49 18.24 -6.03
C ARG A 520 -7.45 19.19 -7.23
N ARG A 521 -6.30 19.77 -7.49
CA ARG A 521 -6.08 20.68 -8.61
C ARG A 521 -4.88 20.27 -9.44
N ARG A 522 -4.96 20.45 -10.74
CA ARG A 522 -3.95 19.96 -11.68
C ARG A 522 -3.71 18.47 -11.52
N VAL A 523 -4.81 17.72 -11.46
CA VAL A 523 -4.81 16.28 -11.17
C VAL A 523 -3.90 15.55 -12.13
N GLN A 524 -2.94 14.80 -11.62
CA GLN A 524 -2.12 13.93 -12.46
C GLN A 524 -2.95 12.77 -12.96
N VAL A 525 -3.02 12.60 -14.26
CA VAL A 525 -3.80 11.59 -14.95
C VAL A 525 -2.92 10.79 -15.89
N ARG A 526 -3.29 9.56 -16.15
CA ARG A 526 -2.71 8.78 -17.22
C ARG A 526 -3.33 9.25 -18.53
N ASP A 527 -2.53 9.76 -19.44
CA ASP A 527 -2.90 10.21 -20.76
C ASP A 527 -2.34 9.26 -21.82
N SER A 528 -2.92 9.30 -23.02
CA SER A 528 -2.50 8.46 -24.13
C SER A 528 -2.59 9.21 -25.45
N ALA A 529 -1.69 8.88 -26.37
CA ALA A 529 -1.71 9.30 -27.75
C ALA A 529 -1.49 8.09 -28.67
N GLY A 530 -1.92 8.19 -29.94
CA GLY A 530 -1.82 7.09 -30.92
C GLY A 530 -3.12 6.32 -31.11
N PHE A 531 -3.08 5.34 -32.02
CA PHE A 531 -4.20 4.49 -32.39
C PHE A 531 -3.70 3.14 -32.95
N GLY A 532 -4.59 2.16 -33.08
CA GLY A 532 -4.31 0.89 -33.76
C GLY A 532 -3.12 0.12 -33.19
N GLY A 533 -3.12 -0.17 -31.90
CA GLY A 533 -2.03 -0.91 -31.22
C GLY A 533 -0.75 -0.10 -30.96
N ASN A 534 -0.62 1.11 -31.52
CA ASN A 534 0.54 1.97 -31.35
C ASN A 534 0.29 3.09 -30.29
N TYR A 535 -0.29 2.73 -29.16
CA TYR A 535 -0.53 3.66 -28.09
C TYR A 535 0.77 4.07 -27.40
N ARG A 536 0.87 5.34 -27.05
CA ARG A 536 1.88 5.92 -26.19
C ARG A 536 1.21 6.42 -24.93
N PHE A 537 1.79 6.14 -23.78
CA PHE A 537 1.25 6.51 -22.48
C PHE A 537 2.22 7.43 -21.75
N PHE A 538 1.71 8.41 -21.06
CA PHE A 538 2.48 9.36 -20.27
C PHE A 538 1.61 9.96 -19.17
N THR A 539 2.24 10.54 -18.16
CA THR A 539 1.55 11.33 -17.15
C THR A 539 1.37 12.76 -17.64
N ALA A 540 0.16 13.27 -17.50
CA ALA A 540 -0.20 14.67 -17.80
C ALA A 540 -1.01 15.27 -16.65
N ASN A 541 -1.24 16.58 -16.68
CA ASN A 541 -2.12 17.24 -15.72
C ASN A 541 -3.49 17.48 -16.35
N GLY A 542 -4.51 16.86 -15.76
CA GLY A 542 -5.91 17.20 -15.98
C GLY A 542 -6.30 18.47 -15.19
N ASP A 543 -7.60 18.70 -15.03
CA ASP A 543 -8.13 19.87 -14.33
C ASP A 543 -8.28 19.59 -12.81
N THR A 544 -9.49 19.47 -12.32
CA THR A 544 -9.79 19.29 -10.90
C THR A 544 -10.48 17.96 -10.62
N ALA A 545 -10.30 17.44 -9.41
CA ALA A 545 -11.10 16.35 -8.92
C ALA A 545 -11.48 16.58 -7.45
N ARG A 546 -12.66 16.08 -7.07
CA ARG A 546 -13.14 16.16 -5.70
C ARG A 546 -13.58 14.79 -5.22
N VAL A 547 -13.25 14.46 -3.97
CA VAL A 547 -13.72 13.24 -3.31
C VAL A 547 -14.27 13.63 -1.93
N ALA A 548 -15.49 13.22 -1.64
CA ALA A 548 -16.11 13.43 -0.34
C ALA A 548 -16.66 12.11 0.19
N GLY A 549 -16.55 11.89 1.49
CA GLY A 549 -17.04 10.64 2.06
C GLY A 549 -16.96 10.54 3.57
N VAL A 550 -17.37 9.36 4.05
CA VAL A 550 -17.29 8.97 5.46
C VAL A 550 -16.63 7.60 5.53
N GLU A 551 -15.71 7.44 6.46
CA GLU A 551 -15.05 6.18 6.79
C GLU A 551 -15.30 5.87 8.27
N ALA A 552 -15.51 4.60 8.58
CA ALA A 552 -15.70 4.16 9.95
C ALA A 552 -15.06 2.79 10.18
N ALA A 553 -14.56 2.56 11.38
CA ALA A 553 -14.10 1.26 11.84
C ALA A 553 -14.47 1.07 13.32
N ALA A 554 -14.85 -0.14 13.70
CA ALA A 554 -15.19 -0.47 15.07
C ALA A 554 -14.80 -1.92 15.42
N THR A 555 -14.42 -2.13 16.66
CA THR A 555 -14.29 -3.46 17.27
C THR A 555 -15.20 -3.49 18.51
N TRP A 556 -16.14 -4.43 18.51
CA TRP A 556 -17.08 -4.60 19.60
C TRP A 556 -16.94 -5.98 20.25
N VAL A 557 -16.58 -6.00 21.54
CA VAL A 557 -16.56 -7.22 22.37
C VAL A 557 -17.99 -7.49 22.84
N LEU A 558 -18.65 -8.46 22.21
CA LEU A 558 -20.04 -8.85 22.51
C LEU A 558 -20.10 -9.64 23.80
N ALA A 559 -19.19 -10.61 23.97
CA ALA A 559 -19.08 -11.50 25.12
C ALA A 559 -17.60 -11.85 25.34
N ARG A 560 -17.27 -12.57 26.42
CA ARG A 560 -15.88 -12.89 26.79
C ARG A 560 -15.04 -13.50 25.66
N ALA A 561 -15.66 -14.30 24.79
CA ALA A 561 -14.96 -14.97 23.69
C ALA A 561 -15.37 -14.43 22.29
N TRP A 562 -16.34 -13.53 22.18
CA TRP A 562 -16.90 -13.09 20.92
C TRP A 562 -16.68 -11.60 20.68
N SER A 563 -16.22 -11.26 19.50
CA SER A 563 -16.14 -9.88 19.05
C SER A 563 -16.54 -9.73 17.58
N VAL A 564 -17.05 -8.56 17.25
CA VAL A 564 -17.33 -8.13 15.87
C VAL A 564 -16.34 -7.02 15.53
N GLN A 565 -15.70 -7.15 14.36
CA GLN A 565 -14.91 -6.11 13.76
C GLN A 565 -15.62 -5.67 12.48
N ALA A 566 -15.85 -4.38 12.36
CA ALA A 566 -16.47 -3.77 11.20
C ALA A 566 -15.63 -2.60 10.72
N SER A 567 -15.43 -2.50 9.42
CA SER A 567 -14.86 -1.31 8.78
C SER A 567 -15.58 -1.05 7.47
N GLY A 568 -15.64 0.22 7.07
CA GLY A 568 -16.29 0.56 5.81
C GLY A 568 -16.11 2.01 5.44
N PHE A 569 -16.50 2.32 4.22
CA PHE A 569 -16.51 3.67 3.70
C PHE A 569 -17.70 3.88 2.77
N LEU A 570 -18.14 5.10 2.71
CA LEU A 570 -19.08 5.62 1.72
C LEU A 570 -18.48 6.91 1.17
N GLN A 571 -18.29 6.99 -0.15
CA GLN A 571 -17.70 8.15 -0.80
C GLN A 571 -18.31 8.39 -2.18
N ASP A 572 -18.22 9.62 -2.63
CA ASP A 572 -18.45 9.97 -4.04
C ASP A 572 -17.30 10.81 -4.55
N SER A 573 -17.03 10.71 -5.84
CA SER A 573 -15.92 11.42 -6.49
C SER A 573 -16.39 12.00 -7.81
N ASP A 574 -15.81 13.15 -8.17
CA ASP A 574 -16.03 13.81 -9.44
C ASP A 574 -14.68 14.23 -10.03
N LEU A 575 -14.47 13.92 -11.29
CA LEU A 575 -13.32 14.35 -12.10
C LEU A 575 -13.84 15.31 -13.17
N ALA A 576 -13.37 16.53 -13.18
CA ALA A 576 -13.73 17.52 -14.19
C ALA A 576 -13.41 17.01 -15.60
N ARG A 577 -14.18 17.47 -16.60
CA ARG A 577 -13.92 17.12 -17.99
C ARG A 577 -12.62 17.75 -18.49
N PHE A 578 -11.82 16.95 -19.17
CA PHE A 578 -10.63 17.42 -19.87
C PHE A 578 -10.47 16.68 -21.21
N ARG A 579 -9.47 17.01 -21.99
CA ARG A 579 -9.13 16.30 -23.22
C ARG A 579 -7.75 15.64 -23.06
N LEU A 580 -7.68 14.39 -23.46
CA LEU A 580 -6.43 13.67 -23.61
C LEU A 580 -5.60 14.27 -24.75
N ALA A 581 -4.32 14.00 -24.82
CA ALA A 581 -3.45 14.41 -25.93
C ALA A 581 -3.91 13.82 -27.28
N SER A 582 -4.59 12.68 -27.26
CA SER A 582 -5.28 12.09 -28.42
C SER A 582 -6.48 12.91 -28.91
N GLY A 583 -6.91 13.94 -28.16
CA GLY A 583 -8.12 14.70 -28.42
C GLY A 583 -9.42 14.08 -27.88
N LEU A 584 -9.37 12.84 -27.39
CA LEU A 584 -10.53 12.15 -26.82
C LEU A 584 -10.96 12.82 -25.50
N PRO A 585 -12.28 12.88 -25.24
CA PRO A 585 -12.77 13.40 -23.97
C PRO A 585 -12.50 12.42 -22.83
N ALA A 586 -12.14 12.95 -21.66
CA ALA A 586 -11.99 12.21 -20.42
C ALA A 586 -12.57 13.00 -19.25
N GLY A 587 -12.81 12.33 -18.12
CA GLY A 587 -13.46 12.95 -16.96
C GLY A 587 -14.95 13.22 -17.16
N GLY A 588 -15.50 14.16 -16.40
CA GLY A 588 -16.95 14.43 -16.33
C GLY A 588 -17.73 13.33 -15.64
N ARG A 589 -17.06 12.56 -14.77
CA ARG A 589 -17.58 11.43 -14.04
C ARG A 589 -16.73 11.08 -12.82
N ARG A 590 -17.07 10.03 -12.11
CA ARG A 590 -16.27 9.54 -10.98
C ARG A 590 -14.86 9.13 -11.41
N LEU A 591 -13.91 9.36 -10.52
CA LEU A 591 -12.53 8.91 -10.67
C LEU A 591 -12.45 7.39 -10.86
N ALA A 592 -11.46 6.95 -11.66
CA ALA A 592 -11.11 5.54 -11.77
C ALA A 592 -10.66 4.97 -10.41
N ASN A 593 -10.90 3.67 -10.21
CA ASN A 593 -10.53 2.91 -9.00
C ASN A 593 -11.04 3.52 -7.69
N THR A 594 -12.16 4.27 -7.76
CA THR A 594 -12.77 4.94 -6.61
C THR A 594 -14.22 4.43 -6.43
N PRO A 595 -14.39 3.25 -5.81
CA PRO A 595 -15.72 2.69 -5.56
C PRO A 595 -16.52 3.56 -4.59
N ARG A 596 -17.86 3.61 -4.75
CA ARG A 596 -18.72 4.42 -3.88
C ARG A 596 -18.76 3.93 -2.44
N HIS A 597 -18.68 2.64 -2.24
CA HIS A 597 -18.66 2.05 -0.90
C HIS A 597 -17.89 0.73 -0.90
N GLY A 598 -17.44 0.36 0.26
CA GLY A 598 -16.89 -0.95 0.58
C GLY A 598 -16.96 -1.20 2.07
N HIS A 599 -16.90 -2.45 2.45
CA HIS A 599 -16.96 -2.88 3.84
C HIS A 599 -16.16 -4.17 4.08
N SER A 600 -15.72 -4.34 5.33
CA SER A 600 -15.29 -5.60 5.90
C SER A 600 -16.00 -5.80 7.24
N LEU A 601 -16.66 -6.95 7.41
CA LEU A 601 -17.36 -7.33 8.61
C LEU A 601 -16.87 -8.71 9.05
N ALA A 602 -16.30 -8.82 10.25
CA ALA A 602 -15.79 -10.08 10.77
C ALA A 602 -16.37 -10.39 12.14
N LEU A 603 -16.87 -11.61 12.30
CA LEU A 603 -17.19 -12.21 13.58
C LEU A 603 -15.99 -13.04 14.04
N ARG A 604 -15.51 -12.83 15.25
CA ARG A 604 -14.39 -13.56 15.86
C ARG A 604 -14.84 -14.27 17.12
N HIS A 605 -14.32 -15.47 17.31
CA HIS A 605 -14.42 -16.24 18.54
C HIS A 605 -13.01 -16.56 19.05
N GLY A 606 -12.83 -16.56 20.36
CA GLY A 606 -11.56 -16.91 21.02
C GLY A 606 -10.54 -15.76 21.02
N ALA A 607 -9.85 -15.58 22.14
CA ALA A 607 -8.82 -14.55 22.32
C ALA A 607 -7.61 -15.06 23.11
N GLY A 608 -7.42 -16.40 23.19
CA GLY A 608 -6.36 -17.03 23.98
C GLY A 608 -6.24 -18.53 23.68
N PRO A 609 -5.58 -19.31 24.54
CA PRO A 609 -5.51 -20.76 24.38
C PRO A 609 -6.89 -21.39 24.26
N GLY A 610 -7.04 -22.40 23.39
CA GLY A 610 -8.28 -23.05 23.05
C GLY A 610 -8.71 -22.85 21.61
N TRP A 611 -9.99 -23.11 21.33
CA TRP A 611 -10.57 -22.92 20.01
C TRP A 611 -10.73 -21.44 19.69
N PHE A 612 -10.36 -21.06 18.47
CA PHE A 612 -10.62 -19.73 17.93
C PHE A 612 -11.13 -19.83 16.49
N GLY A 613 -11.80 -18.78 16.04
CA GLY A 613 -12.30 -18.71 14.67
C GLY A 613 -12.60 -17.30 14.24
N ARG A 614 -12.65 -17.08 12.93
CA ARG A 614 -13.04 -15.83 12.28
C ARG A 614 -13.88 -16.16 11.04
N LEU A 615 -15.00 -15.51 10.89
CA LEU A 615 -15.76 -15.48 9.65
C LEU A 615 -15.86 -14.01 9.21
N GLU A 616 -15.42 -13.74 8.00
CA GLU A 616 -15.35 -12.38 7.46
C GLU A 616 -16.06 -12.29 6.12
N HIS A 617 -16.81 -11.22 5.92
CA HIS A 617 -17.31 -10.79 4.62
C HIS A 617 -16.72 -9.46 4.23
N THR A 618 -16.14 -9.38 3.04
CA THR A 618 -15.59 -8.16 2.45
C THR A 618 -16.29 -7.89 1.14
N GLY A 619 -16.71 -6.64 0.90
CA GLY A 619 -17.40 -6.27 -0.33
C GLY A 619 -17.07 -4.87 -0.82
N ARG A 620 -17.16 -4.68 -2.14
CA ARG A 620 -16.97 -3.39 -2.82
C ARG A 620 -18.03 -3.13 -3.87
N ALA A 621 -18.40 -1.87 -4.03
CA ALA A 621 -19.27 -1.40 -5.10
C ALA A 621 -18.56 -1.45 -6.47
N ALA A 622 -19.38 -1.42 -7.52
CA ALA A 622 -18.89 -1.22 -8.89
C ALA A 622 -18.08 0.08 -9.02
N GLN A 623 -17.05 0.05 -9.85
CA GLN A 623 -16.14 1.17 -10.07
C GLN A 623 -15.69 1.25 -11.53
N PHE A 624 -15.30 2.42 -11.98
CA PHE A 624 -14.56 2.57 -13.22
C PHE A 624 -13.09 2.19 -13.01
N ASP A 625 -12.47 1.58 -14.00
CA ASP A 625 -11.05 1.23 -13.98
C ASP A 625 -10.20 2.21 -14.84
N SER A 626 -10.86 3.09 -15.59
CA SER A 626 -10.24 4.10 -16.44
C SER A 626 -10.97 5.45 -16.32
N ASN A 627 -10.27 6.55 -16.54
CA ASN A 627 -10.84 7.90 -16.56
C ASN A 627 -11.50 8.28 -17.89
N ASN A 628 -11.35 7.46 -18.93
CA ASN A 628 -11.83 7.73 -20.29
C ASN A 628 -12.70 6.62 -20.90
N HIS A 629 -12.86 5.44 -20.25
CA HIS A 629 -13.73 4.37 -20.71
C HIS A 629 -14.93 4.22 -19.78
N ASP A 630 -16.13 4.02 -20.35
CA ASP A 630 -17.41 4.07 -19.62
C ASP A 630 -17.79 2.74 -18.96
N GLU A 631 -17.09 1.66 -19.26
CA GLU A 631 -17.35 0.37 -18.65
C GLU A 631 -16.86 0.34 -17.20
N ALA A 632 -17.71 -0.20 -16.33
CA ALA A 632 -17.40 -0.36 -14.91
C ALA A 632 -17.14 -1.83 -14.57
N ARG A 633 -16.17 -2.06 -13.71
CA ARG A 633 -16.01 -3.34 -13.02
C ARG A 633 -17.18 -3.57 -12.08
N ARG A 634 -17.70 -4.79 -12.06
CA ARG A 634 -18.86 -5.16 -11.23
C ARG A 634 -18.53 -5.13 -9.75
N ALA A 635 -19.56 -4.90 -8.94
CA ALA A 635 -19.44 -5.07 -7.48
C ALA A 635 -19.17 -6.53 -7.15
N PHE A 636 -18.48 -6.75 -6.03
CA PHE A 636 -18.20 -8.09 -5.53
C PHE A 636 -18.32 -8.18 -4.01
N GLY A 637 -18.47 -9.40 -3.52
CA GLY A 637 -18.39 -9.73 -2.11
C GLY A 637 -17.81 -11.14 -1.92
N VAL A 638 -16.90 -11.27 -0.96
CA VAL A 638 -16.20 -12.53 -0.67
C VAL A 638 -16.29 -12.87 0.81
N TRP A 639 -16.41 -14.16 1.11
CA TRP A 639 -16.34 -14.69 2.45
C TRP A 639 -15.00 -15.35 2.70
N ASN A 640 -14.38 -15.05 3.83
CA ASN A 640 -13.17 -15.68 4.32
C ASN A 640 -13.46 -16.32 5.68
N ALA A 641 -12.85 -17.47 5.96
CA ALA A 641 -13.04 -18.18 7.22
C ALA A 641 -11.72 -18.72 7.76
N THR A 642 -11.54 -18.66 9.06
CA THR A 642 -10.49 -19.39 9.78
C THR A 642 -11.08 -20.12 10.96
N LEU A 643 -10.52 -21.32 11.27
CA LEU A 643 -10.81 -22.10 12.46
C LEU A 643 -9.49 -22.65 12.97
N GLY A 644 -9.24 -22.55 14.26
CA GLY A 644 -7.98 -23.03 14.80
C GLY A 644 -8.04 -23.41 16.26
N TYR A 645 -6.96 -24.01 16.72
CA TYR A 645 -6.75 -24.36 18.11
C TYR A 645 -5.36 -23.89 18.55
N ALA A 646 -5.32 -23.14 19.62
CA ALA A 646 -4.10 -22.59 20.18
C ALA A 646 -3.79 -23.19 21.57
N THR A 647 -2.53 -23.55 21.77
CA THR A 647 -1.94 -23.82 23.08
C THR A 647 -0.93 -22.72 23.41
N PRO A 648 -0.30 -22.69 24.58
CA PRO A 648 0.76 -21.73 24.86
C PRO A 648 1.95 -21.80 23.87
N TYR A 649 2.17 -22.95 23.23
CA TYR A 649 3.34 -23.17 22.36
C TYR A 649 2.97 -23.45 20.90
N TRP A 650 1.80 -24.03 20.62
CA TRP A 650 1.39 -24.46 19.30
C TRP A 650 0.08 -23.81 18.87
N THR A 651 -0.01 -23.44 17.62
CA THR A 651 -1.26 -23.01 16.99
C THR A 651 -1.44 -23.75 15.68
N LEU A 652 -2.58 -24.42 15.54
CA LEU A 652 -3.04 -25.00 14.29
C LEU A 652 -4.16 -24.12 13.74
N THR A 653 -4.07 -23.70 12.48
CA THR A 653 -5.09 -22.87 11.83
C THR A 653 -5.49 -23.51 10.49
N LEU A 654 -6.76 -23.81 10.33
CA LEU A 654 -7.39 -24.08 9.04
C LEU A 654 -7.96 -22.77 8.51
N TRP A 655 -7.74 -22.46 7.25
CA TRP A 655 -8.20 -21.22 6.66
C TRP A 655 -8.74 -21.46 5.25
N THR A 656 -9.72 -20.62 4.88
CA THR A 656 -10.28 -20.57 3.55
C THR A 656 -10.45 -19.11 3.16
N ARG A 657 -10.01 -18.76 1.95
CA ARG A 657 -10.25 -17.48 1.29
C ARG A 657 -11.25 -17.70 0.17
N ASN A 658 -12.07 -16.68 -0.08
CA ASN A 658 -13.14 -16.78 -1.07
C ASN A 658 -13.97 -18.08 -0.89
N LEU A 659 -14.48 -18.30 0.31
CA LEU A 659 -15.16 -19.53 0.74
C LEU A 659 -16.29 -19.96 -0.20
N THR A 660 -17.01 -19.00 -0.77
CA THR A 660 -18.16 -19.21 -1.67
C THR A 660 -17.76 -19.35 -3.14
N ASP A 661 -16.44 -19.29 -3.44
CA ASP A 661 -15.91 -19.35 -4.80
C ASP A 661 -16.50 -18.27 -5.73
N ALA A 662 -16.65 -17.06 -5.20
CA ALA A 662 -17.18 -15.94 -5.95
C ALA A 662 -16.22 -15.53 -7.08
N ALA A 663 -16.73 -15.45 -8.28
CA ALA A 663 -15.99 -14.99 -9.44
C ALA A 663 -16.07 -13.46 -9.56
N TYR A 664 -14.92 -12.78 -9.49
CA TYR A 664 -14.84 -11.32 -9.67
C TYR A 664 -13.53 -10.90 -10.31
N ASP A 665 -13.54 -9.74 -10.94
CA ASP A 665 -12.36 -9.19 -11.59
C ASP A 665 -11.51 -8.44 -10.57
N LYS A 666 -10.24 -8.78 -10.51
CA LYS A 666 -9.25 -8.11 -9.66
C LYS A 666 -8.70 -6.86 -10.33
N ARG A 667 -8.48 -6.94 -11.64
CA ARG A 667 -7.94 -5.87 -12.48
C ARG A 667 -8.63 -5.85 -13.82
N VAL A 668 -8.69 -4.66 -14.41
CA VAL A 668 -9.26 -4.42 -15.73
C VAL A 668 -8.42 -3.38 -16.43
N PHE A 669 -8.17 -3.55 -17.69
CA PHE A 669 -7.64 -2.48 -18.53
C PHE A 669 -8.21 -2.56 -19.95
N PHE A 670 -7.99 -1.48 -20.71
CA PHE A 670 -8.49 -1.32 -22.06
C PHE A 670 -7.30 -1.24 -23.01
N PHE A 671 -7.29 -2.11 -24.00
CA PHE A 671 -6.20 -2.22 -24.96
C PHE A 671 -6.72 -2.76 -26.31
N GLY A 672 -6.14 -2.32 -27.42
CA GLY A 672 -6.41 -2.85 -28.74
C GLY A 672 -5.44 -4.01 -29.05
N ASN A 673 -5.91 -5.25 -28.93
CA ASN A 673 -5.09 -6.46 -29.09
C ASN A 673 -5.63 -7.46 -30.08
N GLU A 674 -6.68 -7.13 -30.82
CA GLU A 674 -7.34 -8.02 -31.75
C GLU A 674 -7.40 -7.43 -33.17
N ASP A 675 -6.91 -8.21 -34.15
CA ASP A 675 -7.04 -7.93 -35.59
C ASP A 675 -8.51 -7.85 -36.03
N PRO A 676 -8.83 -7.08 -37.09
CA PRO A 676 -7.95 -6.24 -37.91
C PRO A 676 -7.88 -4.79 -37.43
N ASP A 677 -8.76 -4.36 -36.54
CA ASP A 677 -8.97 -2.96 -36.22
C ASP A 677 -8.19 -2.49 -35.00
N TYR A 678 -7.75 -3.40 -34.13
CA TYR A 678 -7.07 -3.11 -32.87
C TYR A 678 -7.82 -2.08 -32.03
N GLU A 679 -9.16 -2.13 -32.06
CA GLU A 679 -9.97 -1.26 -31.22
C GLU A 679 -9.79 -1.56 -29.74
N PRO A 680 -9.76 -0.54 -28.87
CA PRO A 680 -9.63 -0.76 -27.43
C PRO A 680 -10.80 -1.57 -26.88
N ARG A 681 -10.52 -2.77 -26.38
CA ARG A 681 -11.45 -3.65 -25.72
C ARG A 681 -11.11 -3.80 -24.24
N ARG A 682 -12.09 -4.22 -23.48
CA ARG A 682 -11.96 -4.46 -22.05
C ARG A 682 -11.39 -5.86 -21.81
N TYR A 683 -10.25 -5.94 -21.14
CA TYR A 683 -9.66 -7.20 -20.70
C TYR A 683 -9.59 -7.27 -19.19
N THR A 684 -9.80 -8.47 -18.63
CA THR A 684 -9.93 -8.67 -17.19
C THR A 684 -8.96 -9.73 -16.69
N SER A 685 -8.42 -9.48 -15.50
CA SER A 685 -7.73 -10.50 -14.72
C SER A 685 -8.60 -10.86 -13.52
N ARG A 686 -9.05 -12.11 -13.47
CA ARG A 686 -9.88 -12.63 -12.38
C ARG A 686 -9.08 -12.73 -11.09
N ALA A 687 -9.73 -12.44 -9.96
CA ALA A 687 -9.18 -12.68 -8.64
C ALA A 687 -9.03 -14.19 -8.36
N ASP A 688 -8.24 -14.52 -7.33
CA ASP A 688 -8.01 -15.90 -6.94
C ASP A 688 -9.36 -16.59 -6.59
N PRO A 689 -9.61 -17.82 -7.07
CA PRO A 689 -10.78 -18.61 -6.71
C PRO A 689 -10.71 -19.01 -5.23
N ARG A 690 -11.62 -19.88 -4.77
CA ARG A 690 -11.55 -20.40 -3.42
C ARG A 690 -10.20 -21.07 -3.17
N GLN A 691 -9.51 -20.58 -2.14
CA GLN A 691 -8.27 -21.14 -1.63
C GLN A 691 -8.47 -21.68 -0.22
N ALA A 692 -7.88 -22.82 0.10
CA ALA A 692 -7.92 -23.39 1.43
C ALA A 692 -6.53 -23.90 1.85
N GLY A 693 -6.28 -23.96 3.13
CA GLY A 693 -5.01 -24.47 3.62
C GLY A 693 -4.94 -24.63 5.13
N VAL A 694 -3.79 -25.11 5.57
CA VAL A 694 -3.45 -25.33 6.96
C VAL A 694 -2.14 -24.64 7.30
N THR A 695 -2.10 -23.98 8.45
CA THR A 695 -0.91 -23.37 9.02
C THR A 695 -0.67 -23.96 10.42
N LEU A 696 0.53 -24.45 10.66
CA LEU A 696 1.00 -24.89 11.96
C LEU A 696 2.12 -23.95 12.40
N SER A 697 2.00 -23.36 13.58
CA SER A 697 3.04 -22.53 14.16
C SER A 697 3.42 -22.96 15.57
N ARG A 698 4.70 -22.79 15.91
CA ARG A 698 5.25 -23.02 17.25
C ARG A 698 5.95 -21.77 17.74
N SER A 699 5.56 -21.30 18.92
CA SER A 699 6.23 -20.22 19.64
C SER A 699 7.10 -20.80 20.77
N PHE A 700 8.22 -20.19 21.06
CA PHE A 700 9.16 -20.62 22.12
C PHE A 700 9.91 -19.41 22.73
#